data_e9ee12c5f8b299cd74b093ace274fb01
#
_entry.id   e9ee12c5f8b299cd74b093ace274fb01
#
_cell.length_a   1.000
_cell.length_b   1.000
_cell.length_c   1.000
_cell.angle_alpha   90.00
_cell.angle_beta   90.00
_cell.angle_gamma   90.00
#
_symmetry.space_group_name_H-M   'P 1'
#
loop_
_entity.id
_entity.type
_entity.pdbx_description
1 polymer ?
#
loop_
_entity_poly.entity_id
_entity_poly.type
_entity_poly.pdbx_seq_one_letter_code
_entity_poly.pdbx_strand_id
1 'polypeptide(L)'
;ALGIKRQEKALSYNVQQVKAEDITTVKDANFINSLTGKVAGVTINASSSGVGGASKVILRGNKSISQSSNALYVIDGIPMYNFGGGGGTEFDSRGASESIADINPEDIESMSVLTGAAAAALYGSNAANGAIMITTKKGKAGALKVTLSSNTEFLDPFVQPEFQNRYGTGSNGVRSGSGIYSWGQKLLPAARYGYTPADFFETGHVYTNAVTVSGGTDKNQTYFSAASVNSDGIIPNNEYDRYNFTFRNTSYFLKDKLRLDASASYIYQKDQNMTNQGVYSNPLVPAYLFPRGENFDLYRRFERYNEGTKLMEQFWSADMEGGDLRMQNPYWINYRNLRNTDKKRYMLSFSASYDILPWLNVAGRVRIDNSNSLYTQKLYASSNTTITEGGKNGHYTEARAYDTQTYADLMVNINKTFGEDWSLNANIGASINNIKTDELSYRGPIQENGLPNIFNVFDLDDTKKRAEKVGWHDQTQSIFASVEVGWKQMLYLTVTGRNDWASQLANSPESSFFYPSVGLSWVPTATFNMPDAISYLKIRGSIASVGMPFPRHLTVPTYEYDATNKVWKDKTHYPIGDLKPERTITYEVGLDARLWQHINLSASWYRADTKNQTFDPSLPPSSSYTTIYLQTGHVRNTGVELSLGYDNQWRDFRWTTNFTYSWNKNEIRELAANAVNPVTGESLNLTKLDIKGLGKAKYILKEGGTLGDLYTTSNLRYNENGYVEVDNAGNLQVTDEGEDIYLGSVFPDANLAWRNDFSWKGINLGVLFTARLGGVCYSATQANLDLYGVSEASAAARDAGGVLINGREMVDAQKWYQAIGSQSGLPQYYLYSATNVRLQELSLGYTLPTKWFRDKMRMTVSFVGRNLWMIYCKAPFDPEAVASTGLNYQGIDYFMMPSMRSLGFNVKFQF
;
A
#
# COMPACT_ATOMS: atom_id res chain seq x y z
N ALA A 1 -19.11 15.59 2.19
CA ALA A 1 -18.28 15.54 3.40
C ALA A 1 -19.17 15.41 4.63
N LEU A 2 -18.71 14.78 5.70
CA LEU A 2 -19.46 14.55 6.94
C LEU A 2 -20.82 13.83 6.78
N GLY A 3 -21.00 13.07 5.71
CA GLY A 3 -22.28 12.44 5.36
C GLY A 3 -23.34 13.39 4.78
N ILE A 4 -22.97 14.63 4.48
CA ILE A 4 -23.86 15.66 3.94
C ILE A 4 -23.70 15.74 2.43
N LYS A 5 -24.80 15.70 1.70
CA LYS A 5 -24.80 15.93 0.25
C LYS A 5 -24.52 17.40 -0.03
N ARG A 6 -23.50 17.71 -0.83
CA ARG A 6 -23.23 19.06 -1.34
C ARG A 6 -23.45 19.11 -2.85
N GLN A 7 -23.86 20.27 -3.34
CA GLN A 7 -24.00 20.50 -4.79
C GLN A 7 -22.59 20.61 -5.41
N GLU A 8 -22.35 19.97 -6.54
CA GLU A 8 -21.06 20.00 -7.25
C GLU A 8 -20.60 21.45 -7.54
N LYS A 9 -21.54 22.33 -7.92
CA LYS A 9 -21.23 23.74 -8.19
C LYS A 9 -20.70 24.53 -7.01
N ALA A 10 -21.01 24.11 -5.78
CA ALA A 10 -20.58 24.78 -4.55
C ALA A 10 -19.22 24.30 -4.03
N LEU A 11 -18.68 23.17 -4.55
CA LEU A 11 -17.41 22.63 -4.09
C LEU A 11 -16.24 23.51 -4.54
N SER A 12 -15.48 24.02 -3.60
CA SER A 12 -14.29 24.85 -3.81
C SER A 12 -12.98 24.06 -3.92
N TYR A 13 -13.02 22.72 -3.84
CA TYR A 13 -11.90 21.81 -3.92
C TYR A 13 -12.19 20.62 -4.87
N ASN A 14 -11.14 19.90 -5.26
CA ASN A 14 -11.26 18.77 -6.17
C ASN A 14 -11.91 17.57 -5.49
N VAL A 15 -12.97 17.03 -6.11
CA VAL A 15 -13.64 15.79 -5.70
C VAL A 15 -13.85 14.94 -6.94
N GLN A 16 -13.29 13.74 -6.95
CA GLN A 16 -13.47 12.78 -8.03
C GLN A 16 -14.33 11.61 -7.53
N GLN A 17 -15.38 11.27 -8.27
CA GLN A 17 -16.28 10.18 -7.92
C GLN A 17 -16.00 8.94 -8.75
N VAL A 18 -16.04 7.78 -8.07
CA VAL A 18 -15.95 6.44 -8.66
C VAL A 18 -17.23 5.69 -8.32
N LYS A 19 -17.91 5.15 -9.32
CA LYS A 19 -19.15 4.40 -9.13
C LYS A 19 -18.87 2.97 -8.65
N ALA A 20 -19.83 2.36 -7.98
CA ALA A 20 -19.75 0.96 -7.54
C ALA A 20 -19.43 -0.01 -8.69
N GLU A 21 -19.99 0.21 -9.88
CA GLU A 21 -19.76 -0.64 -11.06
C GLU A 21 -18.28 -0.65 -11.48
N ASP A 22 -17.58 0.48 -11.32
CA ASP A 22 -16.17 0.61 -11.66
C ASP A 22 -15.26 -0.22 -10.76
N ILE A 23 -15.73 -0.60 -9.57
CA ILE A 23 -14.99 -1.38 -8.58
C ILE A 23 -15.40 -2.85 -8.58
N THR A 24 -16.66 -3.15 -8.95
CA THR A 24 -17.23 -4.49 -8.85
C THR A 24 -17.21 -5.28 -10.17
N THR A 25 -16.92 -4.65 -11.30
CA THR A 25 -16.81 -5.34 -12.60
C THR A 25 -15.53 -6.15 -12.70
N VAL A 26 -14.38 -5.51 -12.44
CA VAL A 26 -13.08 -6.18 -12.31
C VAL A 26 -12.71 -6.13 -10.84
N LYS A 27 -12.87 -7.25 -10.14
CA LYS A 27 -12.73 -7.31 -8.69
C LYS A 27 -11.27 -7.45 -8.27
N ASP A 28 -10.95 -7.00 -7.07
CA ASP A 28 -9.73 -7.30 -6.34
C ASP A 28 -10.10 -7.64 -4.90
N ALA A 29 -9.40 -8.57 -4.27
CA ALA A 29 -9.63 -8.92 -2.87
C ALA A 29 -9.44 -7.71 -1.94
N ASN A 30 -8.46 -6.83 -2.24
CA ASN A 30 -8.37 -5.48 -1.70
C ASN A 30 -8.92 -4.49 -2.74
N PHE A 31 -10.18 -4.10 -2.62
CA PHE A 31 -10.88 -3.26 -3.60
C PHE A 31 -10.22 -1.90 -3.86
N ILE A 32 -9.34 -1.43 -2.97
CA ILE A 32 -8.58 -0.20 -3.16
C ILE A 32 -7.71 -0.28 -4.42
N ASN A 33 -7.18 -1.45 -4.76
CA ASN A 33 -6.42 -1.65 -5.99
C ASN A 33 -7.26 -1.39 -7.25
N SER A 34 -8.57 -1.58 -7.17
CA SER A 34 -9.49 -1.28 -8.29
C SER A 34 -9.64 0.21 -8.60
N LEU A 35 -9.10 1.11 -7.76
CA LEU A 35 -9.05 2.56 -8.04
C LEU A 35 -7.88 2.96 -8.96
N THR A 36 -6.93 2.07 -9.19
CA THR A 36 -5.74 2.35 -10.03
C THR A 36 -6.16 2.84 -11.41
N GLY A 37 -5.68 4.02 -11.80
CA GLY A 37 -5.98 4.63 -13.10
C GLY A 37 -7.40 5.21 -13.25
N LYS A 38 -8.25 5.17 -12.23
CA LYS A 38 -9.63 5.69 -12.31
C LYS A 38 -9.77 7.10 -11.72
N VAL A 39 -8.77 7.56 -11.00
CA VAL A 39 -8.75 8.86 -10.30
C VAL A 39 -7.43 9.55 -10.56
N ALA A 40 -7.46 10.83 -10.98
CA ALA A 40 -6.25 11.63 -11.15
C ALA A 40 -5.66 12.06 -9.78
N GLY A 41 -4.33 12.12 -9.69
CA GLY A 41 -3.62 12.53 -8.47
C GLY A 41 -3.52 11.43 -7.38
N VAL A 42 -3.92 10.21 -7.69
CA VAL A 42 -3.83 9.05 -6.80
C VAL A 42 -2.78 8.07 -7.32
N THR A 43 -1.82 7.74 -6.47
CA THR A 43 -0.85 6.67 -6.74
C THR A 43 -1.16 5.50 -5.82
N ILE A 44 -1.48 4.34 -6.39
CA ILE A 44 -1.76 3.11 -5.66
C ILE A 44 -0.69 2.10 -6.00
N ASN A 45 -0.04 1.57 -4.97
CA ASN A 45 0.94 0.51 -5.08
C ASN A 45 0.45 -0.68 -4.25
N ALA A 46 0.07 -1.75 -4.93
CA ALA A 46 -0.27 -3.00 -4.26
C ALA A 46 0.99 -3.58 -3.60
N SER A 47 0.84 -4.10 -2.37
CA SER A 47 1.95 -4.82 -1.76
C SER A 47 2.14 -6.16 -2.46
N SER A 48 3.38 -6.64 -2.45
CA SER A 48 3.74 -7.96 -2.98
C SER A 48 3.26 -9.13 -2.09
N SER A 49 2.47 -8.85 -1.05
CA SER A 49 1.96 -9.87 -0.12
C SER A 49 0.95 -10.87 -0.71
N GLY A 50 0.57 -10.70 -1.98
CA GLY A 50 -0.38 -11.59 -2.65
C GLY A 50 -1.83 -11.15 -2.48
N VAL A 51 -2.76 -12.10 -2.60
CA VAL A 51 -4.20 -11.85 -2.51
C VAL A 51 -4.57 -11.31 -1.11
N GLY A 52 -5.36 -10.23 -1.05
CA GLY A 52 -5.73 -9.57 0.20
C GLY A 52 -4.61 -8.75 0.86
N GLY A 53 -3.46 -8.60 0.18
CA GLY A 53 -2.34 -7.77 0.65
C GLY A 53 -2.72 -6.30 0.80
N ALA A 54 -2.00 -5.60 1.69
CA ALA A 54 -2.18 -4.17 1.91
C ALA A 54 -1.79 -3.33 0.67
N SER A 55 -2.32 -2.13 0.57
CA SER A 55 -2.03 -1.20 -0.53
C SER A 55 -1.54 0.14 -0.01
N LYS A 56 -0.47 0.67 -0.61
CA LYS A 56 0.00 2.02 -0.35
C LYS A 56 -0.76 3.00 -1.24
N VAL A 57 -1.46 3.94 -0.62
CA VAL A 57 -2.28 4.94 -1.34
C VAL A 57 -1.80 6.34 -1.01
N ILE A 58 -1.24 7.02 -1.99
CA ILE A 58 -0.68 8.37 -1.86
C ILE A 58 -1.48 9.35 -2.72
N LEU A 59 -1.90 10.44 -2.12
CA LEU A 59 -2.57 11.54 -2.78
C LEU A 59 -1.64 12.77 -2.84
N ARG A 60 -1.32 13.24 -4.06
CA ARG A 60 -0.50 14.43 -4.29
C ARG A 60 0.91 14.36 -3.69
N GLY A 61 1.54 13.17 -3.76
CA GLY A 61 2.91 12.93 -3.33
C GLY A 61 3.10 12.74 -1.81
N ASN A 62 4.30 12.31 -1.44
CA ASN A 62 4.69 12.14 -0.03
C ASN A 62 4.91 13.48 0.64
N LYS A 63 4.43 13.64 1.87
CA LYS A 63 4.43 14.93 2.58
C LYS A 63 5.32 14.97 3.80
N SER A 64 5.48 13.86 4.51
CA SER A 64 6.26 13.80 5.75
C SER A 64 7.51 12.95 5.59
N ILE A 65 8.58 13.36 6.29
CA ILE A 65 9.88 12.65 6.37
C ILE A 65 9.73 11.39 7.24
N SER A 66 9.00 11.45 8.34
CA SER A 66 8.94 10.40 9.36
C SER A 66 7.55 9.78 9.53
N GLN A 67 6.48 10.46 9.07
CA GLN A 67 5.12 9.98 9.23
C GLN A 67 4.54 9.42 7.93
N SER A 68 3.58 8.51 8.06
CA SER A 68 2.88 7.93 6.91
C SER A 68 2.19 9.02 6.07
N SER A 69 2.35 8.94 4.76
CA SER A 69 1.66 9.78 3.79
C SER A 69 0.44 9.09 3.17
N ASN A 70 0.01 7.95 3.71
CA ASN A 70 -1.17 7.22 3.22
C ASN A 70 -2.47 8.02 3.43
N ALA A 71 -3.39 7.87 2.49
CA ALA A 71 -4.70 8.51 2.54
C ALA A 71 -5.55 8.02 3.72
N LEU A 72 -6.40 8.89 4.25
CA LEU A 72 -7.42 8.51 5.22
C LEU A 72 -8.61 7.82 4.52
N TYR A 73 -9.11 6.75 5.11
CA TYR A 73 -10.39 6.16 4.71
C TYR A 73 -11.52 6.68 5.59
N VAL A 74 -12.64 7.01 4.95
CA VAL A 74 -13.84 7.50 5.65
C VAL A 74 -15.05 6.70 5.18
N ILE A 75 -15.69 5.97 6.07
CA ILE A 75 -16.85 5.12 5.75
C ILE A 75 -18.11 5.77 6.33
N ASP A 76 -19.08 6.08 5.46
CA ASP A 76 -20.34 6.76 5.81
C ASP A 76 -20.13 8.05 6.62
N GLY A 77 -19.06 8.78 6.31
CA GLY A 77 -18.69 10.03 6.97
C GLY A 77 -17.95 9.88 8.30
N ILE A 78 -17.60 8.67 8.71
CA ILE A 78 -16.82 8.38 9.92
C ILE A 78 -15.40 7.96 9.53
N PRO A 79 -14.36 8.65 10.04
CA PRO A 79 -12.97 8.26 9.83
C PRO A 79 -12.70 6.84 10.32
N MET A 80 -11.97 6.04 9.52
CA MET A 80 -11.54 4.69 9.88
C MET A 80 -10.03 4.66 10.06
N TYR A 81 -9.58 4.14 11.18
CA TYR A 81 -8.16 3.84 11.36
C TYR A 81 -7.83 2.54 10.61
N ASN A 82 -6.82 2.60 9.76
CA ASN A 82 -6.42 1.45 8.97
C ASN A 82 -5.33 0.65 9.70
N PHE A 83 -5.75 -0.33 10.51
CA PHE A 83 -4.83 -1.24 11.18
C PHE A 83 -4.17 -2.18 10.18
N GLY A 84 -2.94 -2.59 10.46
CA GLY A 84 -2.16 -3.45 9.58
C GLY A 84 -1.34 -2.65 8.57
N GLY A 85 -1.01 -3.26 7.42
CA GLY A 85 -0.29 -2.60 6.34
C GLY A 85 1.24 -2.58 6.50
N GLY A 86 1.79 -3.36 7.40
CA GLY A 86 3.23 -3.58 7.48
C GLY A 86 3.76 -4.39 6.30
N GLY A 87 5.02 -4.73 6.33
CA GLY A 87 5.64 -5.55 5.30
C GLY A 87 6.99 -6.09 5.74
N GLY A 88 7.48 -7.10 5.04
CA GLY A 88 8.78 -7.72 5.28
C GLY A 88 9.93 -6.74 5.09
N THR A 89 11.06 -7.11 5.65
CA THR A 89 12.34 -6.40 5.56
C THR A 89 13.33 -7.20 4.72
N GLU A 90 14.59 -6.89 4.81
CA GLU A 90 15.66 -7.71 4.23
C GLU A 90 15.79 -9.11 4.86
N PHE A 91 15.29 -9.31 6.08
CA PHE A 91 15.39 -10.58 6.81
C PHE A 91 14.04 -11.27 6.96
N ASP A 92 12.99 -10.53 7.30
CA ASP A 92 11.63 -11.05 7.47
C ASP A 92 10.82 -10.90 6.18
N SER A 93 10.24 -11.99 5.71
CA SER A 93 9.45 -12.05 4.48
C SER A 93 7.94 -12.08 4.72
N ARG A 94 7.48 -11.82 5.94
CA ARG A 94 6.06 -11.84 6.29
C ARG A 94 5.30 -10.76 5.52
N GLY A 95 4.33 -11.16 4.71
CA GLY A 95 3.34 -10.27 4.11
C GLY A 95 2.26 -9.84 5.13
N ALA A 96 1.51 -8.79 4.77
CA ALA A 96 0.46 -8.24 5.63
C ALA A 96 -0.77 -7.83 4.83
N SER A 97 -1.95 -7.96 5.46
CA SER A 97 -3.20 -7.34 5.03
C SER A 97 -3.46 -6.06 5.84
N GLU A 98 -4.55 -5.36 5.52
CA GLU A 98 -4.95 -4.12 6.16
C GLU A 98 -6.46 -4.06 6.40
N SER A 99 -6.90 -3.22 7.35
CA SER A 99 -8.31 -3.17 7.73
C SER A 99 -9.26 -2.69 6.64
N ILE A 100 -8.81 -1.84 5.71
CA ILE A 100 -9.65 -1.40 4.59
C ILE A 100 -9.91 -2.54 3.60
N ALA A 101 -8.98 -3.47 3.44
CA ALA A 101 -9.13 -4.63 2.58
C ALA A 101 -10.24 -5.59 3.07
N ASP A 102 -10.66 -5.48 4.34
CA ASP A 102 -11.73 -6.31 4.90
C ASP A 102 -13.12 -5.93 4.38
N ILE A 103 -13.30 -4.73 3.81
CA ILE A 103 -14.60 -4.26 3.34
C ILE A 103 -15.02 -5.01 2.07
N ASN A 104 -16.27 -5.48 2.05
CA ASN A 104 -16.84 -6.10 0.87
C ASN A 104 -17.15 -5.05 -0.21
N PRO A 105 -16.54 -5.12 -1.41
CA PRO A 105 -16.80 -4.15 -2.47
C PRO A 105 -18.27 -4.13 -2.94
N GLU A 106 -19.01 -5.22 -2.78
CA GLU A 106 -20.44 -5.28 -3.11
C GLU A 106 -21.30 -4.44 -2.16
N ASP A 107 -20.80 -4.06 -0.98
CA ASP A 107 -21.49 -3.18 -0.03
C ASP A 107 -21.27 -1.70 -0.37
N ILE A 108 -20.40 -1.37 -1.32
CA ILE A 108 -20.09 0.00 -1.69
C ILE A 108 -21.11 0.53 -2.70
N GLU A 109 -21.69 1.69 -2.43
CA GLU A 109 -22.58 2.41 -3.35
C GLU A 109 -21.79 3.37 -4.24
N SER A 110 -20.83 4.10 -3.65
CA SER A 110 -19.94 5.02 -4.36
C SER A 110 -18.70 5.33 -3.54
N MET A 111 -17.66 5.79 -4.24
CA MET A 111 -16.48 6.36 -3.60
C MET A 111 -16.23 7.77 -4.12
N SER A 112 -15.70 8.64 -3.26
CA SER A 112 -15.26 9.98 -3.63
C SER A 112 -13.86 10.21 -3.08
N VAL A 113 -12.94 10.66 -3.93
CA VAL A 113 -11.57 10.93 -3.55
C VAL A 113 -11.39 12.43 -3.36
N LEU A 114 -10.95 12.82 -2.18
CA LEU A 114 -10.70 14.19 -1.76
C LEU A 114 -9.19 14.40 -1.70
N THR A 115 -8.63 14.98 -2.74
CA THR A 115 -7.18 15.10 -2.89
C THR A 115 -6.57 16.30 -2.15
N GLY A 116 -7.38 17.29 -1.79
CA GLY A 116 -6.93 18.55 -1.19
C GLY A 116 -7.09 18.63 0.32
N ALA A 117 -6.24 19.42 0.99
CA ALA A 117 -6.28 19.71 2.42
C ALA A 117 -7.57 20.44 2.87
N ALA A 118 -8.25 21.14 1.97
CA ALA A 118 -9.54 21.79 2.27
C ALA A 118 -10.63 20.80 2.69
N ALA A 119 -10.63 19.59 2.08
CA ALA A 119 -11.50 18.51 2.48
C ALA A 119 -11.05 17.86 3.80
N ALA A 120 -9.75 17.85 4.03
CA ALA A 120 -9.12 17.34 5.23
C ALA A 120 -9.49 18.13 6.49
N ALA A 121 -9.70 19.43 6.38
CA ALA A 121 -10.11 20.27 7.52
C ALA A 121 -11.41 19.81 8.20
N LEU A 122 -12.22 18.97 7.52
CA LEU A 122 -13.43 18.40 8.09
C LEU A 122 -13.22 17.08 8.84
N TYR A 123 -12.18 16.30 8.49
CA TYR A 123 -11.94 14.95 9.01
C TYR A 123 -10.76 14.87 9.98
N GLY A 124 -10.10 15.98 10.25
CA GLY A 124 -9.00 16.10 11.21
C GLY A 124 -7.63 15.79 10.63
N SER A 125 -6.65 15.66 11.51
CA SER A 125 -5.22 15.54 11.21
C SER A 125 -4.88 14.42 10.22
N ASN A 126 -5.50 13.27 10.38
CA ASN A 126 -5.24 12.09 9.51
C ASN A 126 -5.63 12.33 8.04
N ALA A 127 -6.48 13.31 7.76
CA ALA A 127 -6.85 13.70 6.42
C ALA A 127 -5.92 14.76 5.78
N ALA A 128 -4.81 15.14 6.44
CA ALA A 128 -3.76 15.98 5.85
C ALA A 128 -3.20 15.39 4.55
N ASN A 129 -3.21 14.07 4.43
CA ASN A 129 -2.77 13.33 3.25
C ASN A 129 -3.87 13.13 2.19
N GLY A 130 -5.04 13.73 2.39
CA GLY A 130 -6.24 13.49 1.60
C GLY A 130 -7.09 12.35 2.14
N ALA A 131 -8.28 12.16 1.58
CA ALA A 131 -9.23 11.15 2.06
C ALA A 131 -9.96 10.44 0.93
N ILE A 132 -10.21 9.15 1.12
CA ILE A 132 -11.08 8.32 0.29
C ILE A 132 -12.38 8.10 1.05
N MET A 133 -13.45 8.69 0.54
CA MET A 133 -14.80 8.60 1.11
C MET A 133 -15.53 7.42 0.51
N ILE A 134 -15.97 6.51 1.34
CA ILE A 134 -16.72 5.30 0.97
C ILE A 134 -18.14 5.45 1.49
N THR A 135 -19.10 5.41 0.57
CA THR A 135 -20.53 5.37 0.93
C THR A 135 -21.03 3.95 0.76
N THR A 136 -21.57 3.37 1.81
CA THR A 136 -22.10 2.00 1.76
C THR A 136 -23.57 1.97 1.35
N LYS A 137 -23.98 0.85 0.76
CA LYS A 137 -25.36 0.61 0.32
C LYS A 137 -26.32 0.61 1.51
N LYS A 138 -27.53 1.10 1.24
CA LYS A 138 -28.66 1.12 2.18
C LYS A 138 -29.82 0.34 1.57
N GLY A 139 -30.79 -0.05 2.44
CA GLY A 139 -32.07 -0.51 1.96
C GLY A 139 -32.74 0.55 1.10
N LYS A 140 -33.56 0.13 0.17
CA LYS A 140 -34.37 1.02 -0.68
C LYS A 140 -35.82 0.63 -0.55
N ALA A 141 -36.71 1.64 -0.55
CA ALA A 141 -38.16 1.40 -0.60
C ALA A 141 -38.52 0.70 -1.93
N GLY A 142 -39.44 -0.26 -1.87
CA GLY A 142 -39.91 -1.01 -3.01
C GLY A 142 -39.80 -2.52 -2.84
N ALA A 143 -40.02 -3.24 -3.93
CA ALA A 143 -39.95 -4.70 -3.93
C ALA A 143 -38.56 -5.20 -3.55
N LEU A 144 -38.53 -6.40 -3.00
CA LEU A 144 -37.30 -7.07 -2.65
C LEU A 144 -36.42 -7.27 -3.91
N LYS A 145 -35.18 -6.77 -3.82
CA LYS A 145 -34.15 -6.95 -4.86
C LYS A 145 -33.08 -7.89 -4.31
N VAL A 146 -32.82 -8.94 -5.04
CA VAL A 146 -31.76 -9.90 -4.73
C VAL A 146 -30.72 -9.85 -5.83
N THR A 147 -29.46 -9.70 -5.45
CA THR A 147 -28.34 -9.78 -6.40
C THR A 147 -27.40 -10.90 -5.96
N LEU A 148 -27.10 -11.82 -6.87
CA LEU A 148 -26.09 -12.85 -6.71
C LEU A 148 -24.95 -12.54 -7.66
N SER A 149 -23.74 -12.64 -7.17
CA SER A 149 -22.52 -12.38 -7.94
C SER A 149 -21.50 -13.47 -7.66
N SER A 150 -20.94 -14.07 -8.70
CA SER A 150 -19.88 -15.05 -8.61
C SER A 150 -18.77 -14.68 -9.57
N ASN A 151 -17.54 -14.61 -9.06
CA ASN A 151 -16.35 -14.27 -9.83
C ASN A 151 -15.29 -15.35 -9.58
N THR A 152 -14.72 -15.87 -10.65
CA THR A 152 -13.62 -16.83 -10.61
C THR A 152 -12.46 -16.25 -11.40
N GLU A 153 -11.31 -16.15 -10.78
CA GLU A 153 -10.08 -15.66 -11.40
C GLU A 153 -8.96 -16.68 -11.27
N PHE A 154 -8.12 -16.72 -12.29
CA PHE A 154 -6.89 -17.49 -12.37
C PHE A 154 -5.74 -16.51 -12.32
N LEU A 155 -4.75 -16.78 -11.49
CA LEU A 155 -3.63 -15.92 -11.23
C LEU A 155 -2.33 -16.54 -11.70
N ASP A 156 -1.51 -15.75 -12.43
CA ASP A 156 -0.15 -16.11 -12.80
C ASP A 156 0.81 -14.96 -12.48
N PRO A 157 2.12 -15.21 -12.27
CA PRO A 157 3.12 -14.15 -12.13
C PRO A 157 3.14 -13.23 -13.36
N PHE A 158 3.18 -11.90 -13.12
CA PHE A 158 3.08 -10.91 -14.18
C PHE A 158 4.43 -10.50 -14.76
N VAL A 159 5.39 -10.12 -13.91
CA VAL A 159 6.75 -9.74 -14.32
C VAL A 159 7.75 -10.55 -13.50
N GLN A 160 8.70 -11.17 -14.18
CA GLN A 160 9.74 -11.98 -13.58
C GLN A 160 11.10 -11.65 -14.21
N PRO A 161 12.21 -11.87 -13.48
CA PRO A 161 13.55 -11.79 -14.05
C PRO A 161 13.78 -12.81 -15.17
N GLU A 162 14.77 -12.57 -16.01
CA GLU A 162 15.19 -13.50 -17.05
C GLU A 162 16.29 -14.44 -16.53
N PHE A 163 16.08 -15.74 -16.68
CA PHE A 163 16.97 -16.79 -16.18
C PHE A 163 17.68 -17.53 -17.31
N GLN A 164 18.85 -18.10 -16.98
CA GLN A 164 19.63 -18.91 -17.92
C GLN A 164 19.59 -20.40 -17.60
N ASN A 165 19.77 -21.25 -18.61
CA ASN A 165 19.97 -22.70 -18.53
C ASN A 165 21.13 -23.17 -19.43
N ARG A 166 22.14 -22.33 -19.68
CA ARG A 166 23.28 -22.64 -20.56
C ARG A 166 24.51 -23.10 -19.79
N TYR A 167 24.68 -22.62 -18.58
CA TYR A 167 25.82 -22.91 -17.71
C TYR A 167 25.38 -23.56 -16.41
N GLY A 168 26.09 -24.56 -15.98
CA GLY A 168 25.74 -25.40 -14.85
C GLY A 168 26.47 -25.04 -13.56
N THR A 169 26.25 -25.88 -12.55
CA THR A 169 26.84 -25.79 -11.21
C THR A 169 28.37 -25.80 -11.28
N GLY A 170 28.98 -24.92 -10.51
CA GLY A 170 30.46 -24.81 -10.39
C GLY A 170 30.94 -23.39 -10.27
N SER A 171 32.26 -23.21 -10.44
CA SER A 171 32.97 -21.93 -10.36
C SER A 171 34.15 -21.90 -11.31
N ASN A 172 34.58 -20.72 -11.78
CA ASN A 172 35.71 -20.53 -12.69
C ASN A 172 35.64 -21.40 -13.96
N GLY A 173 34.45 -21.60 -14.50
CA GLY A 173 34.23 -22.44 -15.67
C GLY A 173 34.38 -23.95 -15.45
N VAL A 174 34.58 -24.40 -14.23
CA VAL A 174 34.76 -25.81 -13.87
C VAL A 174 33.47 -26.34 -13.21
N ARG A 175 33.01 -27.49 -13.67
CA ARG A 175 31.88 -28.17 -13.06
C ARG A 175 32.25 -28.63 -11.64
N SER A 176 31.35 -28.37 -10.69
CA SER A 176 31.38 -28.98 -9.37
C SER A 176 30.15 -29.88 -9.21
N GLY A 177 30.31 -31.02 -8.55
CA GLY A 177 29.17 -31.87 -8.16
C GLY A 177 28.41 -31.36 -6.95
N SER A 178 28.93 -30.32 -6.32
CA SER A 178 28.34 -29.61 -5.19
C SER A 178 28.56 -28.10 -5.35
N GLY A 179 27.72 -27.30 -4.72
CA GLY A 179 27.86 -25.84 -4.73
C GLY A 179 26.54 -25.11 -5.00
N ILE A 180 26.59 -23.81 -4.79
CA ILE A 180 25.41 -22.90 -4.88
C ILE A 180 25.44 -21.98 -6.12
N TYR A 181 26.56 -21.94 -6.84
CA TYR A 181 26.78 -21.04 -7.99
C TYR A 181 26.67 -21.78 -9.32
N SER A 182 26.22 -21.10 -10.34
CA SER A 182 26.11 -21.58 -11.73
C SER A 182 27.23 -21.04 -12.63
N TRP A 183 28.45 -20.92 -12.11
CA TRP A 183 29.64 -20.50 -12.82
C TRP A 183 30.50 -21.67 -13.35
N GLY A 184 29.89 -22.87 -13.49
CA GLY A 184 30.53 -24.05 -14.01
C GLY A 184 30.59 -24.09 -15.54
N GLN A 185 30.75 -25.27 -16.12
CA GLN A 185 30.86 -25.46 -17.56
C GLN A 185 29.55 -25.19 -18.32
N LYS A 186 29.67 -24.89 -19.59
CA LYS A 186 28.53 -24.86 -20.50
C LYS A 186 27.88 -26.24 -20.58
N LEU A 187 26.58 -26.29 -20.32
CA LEU A 187 25.82 -27.54 -20.29
C LEU A 187 25.63 -28.08 -21.71
N LEU A 188 25.88 -29.38 -21.89
CA LEU A 188 25.44 -30.10 -23.07
C LEU A 188 23.92 -30.17 -23.10
N PRO A 189 23.27 -30.18 -24.28
CA PRO A 189 21.81 -30.22 -24.37
C PRO A 189 21.17 -31.38 -23.58
N ALA A 190 21.79 -32.56 -23.55
CA ALA A 190 21.32 -33.70 -22.79
C ALA A 190 21.50 -33.61 -21.28
N ALA A 191 22.29 -32.67 -20.79
CA ALA A 191 22.55 -32.42 -19.38
C ALA A 191 21.75 -31.20 -18.84
N ARG A 192 20.88 -30.60 -19.63
CA ARG A 192 20.01 -29.52 -19.24
C ARG A 192 18.74 -30.11 -18.69
N TYR A 193 18.63 -30.14 -17.35
CA TYR A 193 17.32 -30.31 -16.73
C TYR A 193 16.50 -29.07 -17.07
N GLY A 194 15.30 -29.27 -17.58
CA GLY A 194 14.46 -28.21 -18.10
C GLY A 194 13.87 -27.24 -17.03
N TYR A 195 14.39 -27.23 -15.80
CA TYR A 195 13.92 -26.38 -14.72
C TYR A 195 14.13 -24.90 -15.04
N THR A 196 13.05 -24.16 -14.91
CA THR A 196 13.04 -22.70 -14.81
C THR A 196 12.34 -22.30 -13.51
N PRO A 197 12.68 -21.16 -12.88
CA PRO A 197 11.97 -20.70 -11.68
C PRO A 197 10.46 -20.50 -11.88
N ALA A 198 10.00 -20.34 -13.12
CA ALA A 198 8.58 -20.32 -13.44
C ALA A 198 7.86 -21.64 -13.06
N ASP A 199 8.57 -22.79 -13.07
CA ASP A 199 8.03 -24.10 -12.72
C ASP A 199 7.73 -24.26 -11.22
N PHE A 200 8.24 -23.35 -10.38
CA PHE A 200 7.95 -23.29 -8.95
C PHE A 200 6.56 -22.71 -8.66
N PHE A 201 6.11 -21.79 -9.51
CA PHE A 201 4.81 -21.16 -9.34
C PHE A 201 3.67 -22.09 -9.76
N GLU A 202 2.53 -21.93 -9.08
CA GLU A 202 1.27 -22.58 -9.40
C GLU A 202 0.30 -21.54 -9.99
N THR A 203 -0.67 -21.98 -10.78
CA THR A 203 -1.78 -21.11 -11.16
C THR A 203 -2.66 -20.91 -9.94
N GLY A 204 -2.67 -19.68 -9.42
CA GLY A 204 -3.52 -19.31 -8.29
C GLY A 204 -4.99 -19.20 -8.70
N HIS A 205 -5.89 -19.30 -7.72
CA HIS A 205 -7.34 -19.22 -7.92
C HIS A 205 -7.96 -18.25 -6.92
N VAL A 206 -8.91 -17.43 -7.36
CA VAL A 206 -9.72 -16.58 -6.47
C VAL A 206 -11.20 -16.78 -6.80
N TYR A 207 -11.96 -17.26 -5.82
CA TYR A 207 -13.41 -17.38 -5.89
C TYR A 207 -14.05 -16.31 -5.01
N THR A 208 -14.76 -15.37 -5.64
CA THR A 208 -15.48 -14.32 -4.93
C THR A 208 -16.98 -14.48 -5.17
N ASN A 209 -17.71 -14.82 -4.13
CA ASN A 209 -19.15 -14.97 -4.20
C ASN A 209 -19.83 -13.97 -3.27
N ALA A 210 -20.94 -13.39 -3.72
CA ALA A 210 -21.70 -12.46 -2.91
C ALA A 210 -23.21 -12.56 -3.17
N VAL A 211 -23.97 -12.40 -2.12
CA VAL A 211 -25.41 -12.19 -2.18
C VAL A 211 -25.76 -10.90 -1.47
N THR A 212 -26.56 -10.06 -2.13
CA THR A 212 -27.10 -8.84 -1.53
C THR A 212 -28.62 -8.83 -1.64
N VAL A 213 -29.27 -8.43 -0.57
CA VAL A 213 -30.73 -8.35 -0.48
C VAL A 213 -31.10 -6.96 0.01
N SER A 214 -31.95 -6.25 -0.74
CA SER A 214 -32.40 -4.90 -0.41
C SER A 214 -33.89 -4.76 -0.66
N GLY A 215 -34.62 -4.18 0.29
CA GLY A 215 -36.05 -3.94 0.16
C GLY A 215 -36.61 -3.19 1.35
N GLY A 216 -37.88 -2.89 1.29
CA GLY A 216 -38.58 -2.26 2.40
C GLY A 216 -39.70 -1.33 1.96
N THR A 217 -40.20 -0.59 2.93
CA THR A 217 -41.21 0.44 2.75
C THR A 217 -40.58 1.84 2.82
N ASP A 218 -41.37 2.89 2.60
CA ASP A 218 -40.91 4.27 2.80
C ASP A 218 -40.50 4.54 4.26
N LYS A 219 -41.00 3.76 5.21
CA LYS A 219 -40.74 3.94 6.65
C LYS A 219 -39.66 3.02 7.21
N ASN A 220 -39.39 1.88 6.57
CA ASN A 220 -38.39 0.93 7.03
C ASN A 220 -37.72 0.28 5.82
N GLN A 221 -36.41 0.37 5.75
CA GLN A 221 -35.61 -0.11 4.65
C GLN A 221 -34.49 -0.97 5.19
N THR A 222 -34.34 -2.17 4.62
CA THR A 222 -33.36 -3.15 5.08
C THR A 222 -32.43 -3.53 3.95
N TYR A 223 -31.15 -3.66 4.28
CA TYR A 223 -30.10 -4.20 3.44
C TYR A 223 -29.38 -5.32 4.17
N PHE A 224 -29.15 -6.38 3.46
CA PHE A 224 -28.33 -7.52 3.92
C PHE A 224 -27.35 -7.92 2.83
N SER A 225 -26.12 -8.26 3.21
CA SER A 225 -25.18 -8.90 2.33
C SER A 225 -24.41 -10.00 3.03
N ALA A 226 -24.02 -11.02 2.24
CA ALA A 226 -23.06 -12.03 2.62
C ALA A 226 -22.09 -12.22 1.45
N ALA A 227 -20.80 -12.29 1.73
CA ALA A 227 -19.79 -12.49 0.71
C ALA A 227 -18.67 -13.41 1.20
N SER A 228 -18.06 -14.13 0.28
CA SER A 228 -16.84 -14.90 0.51
C SER A 228 -15.79 -14.59 -0.53
N VAL A 229 -14.54 -14.57 -0.12
CA VAL A 229 -13.35 -14.60 -0.98
C VAL A 229 -12.53 -15.80 -0.51
N ASN A 230 -12.30 -16.77 -1.39
CA ASN A 230 -11.47 -17.94 -1.13
C ASN A 230 -10.38 -17.97 -2.20
N SER A 231 -9.14 -18.08 -1.80
CA SER A 231 -8.02 -17.99 -2.72
C SER A 231 -6.88 -18.91 -2.34
N ASP A 232 -6.38 -19.62 -3.36
CA ASP A 232 -5.06 -20.22 -3.40
C ASP A 232 -4.13 -19.28 -4.18
N GLY A 233 -2.97 -18.92 -3.60
CA GLY A 233 -2.02 -18.01 -4.24
C GLY A 233 -1.17 -18.69 -5.32
N ILE A 234 -0.22 -17.92 -5.89
CA ILE A 234 0.69 -18.41 -6.94
C ILE A 234 1.88 -19.21 -6.41
N ILE A 235 2.07 -19.30 -5.10
CA ILE A 235 3.09 -20.17 -4.48
C ILE A 235 2.41 -21.29 -3.72
N PRO A 236 3.02 -22.50 -3.68
CA PRO A 236 2.43 -23.64 -2.98
C PRO A 236 2.03 -23.33 -1.54
N ASN A 237 0.86 -23.79 -1.11
CA ASN A 237 0.36 -23.66 0.27
C ASN A 237 0.20 -22.21 0.76
N ASN A 238 -0.08 -21.27 -0.15
CA ASN A 238 -0.46 -19.89 0.17
C ASN A 238 -1.97 -19.73 0.00
N GLU A 239 -2.65 -19.33 1.07
CA GLU A 239 -4.11 -19.25 1.13
C GLU A 239 -4.56 -17.90 1.67
N TYR A 240 -5.71 -17.43 1.21
CA TYR A 240 -6.42 -16.27 1.75
C TYR A 240 -7.92 -16.49 1.69
N ASP A 241 -8.57 -16.50 2.85
CA ASP A 241 -10.01 -16.61 3.00
C ASP A 241 -10.59 -15.40 3.72
N ARG A 242 -11.74 -14.91 3.24
CA ARG A 242 -12.49 -13.86 3.91
C ARG A 242 -13.98 -14.06 3.74
N TYR A 243 -14.71 -13.93 4.84
CA TYR A 243 -16.16 -14.00 4.90
C TYR A 243 -16.70 -12.73 5.52
N ASN A 244 -17.65 -12.08 4.82
CA ASN A 244 -18.27 -10.84 5.23
C ASN A 244 -19.78 -11.05 5.40
N PHE A 245 -20.34 -10.53 6.48
CA PHE A 245 -21.78 -10.44 6.72
C PHE A 245 -22.11 -9.02 7.14
N THR A 246 -23.03 -8.37 6.43
CA THR A 246 -23.45 -7.00 6.72
C THR A 246 -24.98 -6.94 6.79
N PHE A 247 -25.47 -6.32 7.84
CA PHE A 247 -26.88 -5.99 8.02
C PHE A 247 -27.01 -4.49 8.26
N ARG A 248 -27.97 -3.84 7.61
CA ARG A 248 -28.28 -2.44 7.80
C ARG A 248 -29.77 -2.19 7.72
N ASN A 249 -30.28 -1.41 8.66
CA ASN A 249 -31.66 -0.98 8.69
C ASN A 249 -31.74 0.54 8.86
N THR A 250 -32.56 1.16 8.02
CA THR A 250 -32.90 2.58 8.10
C THR A 250 -34.39 2.71 8.35
N SER A 251 -34.76 3.39 9.43
CA SER A 251 -36.16 3.57 9.86
C SER A 251 -36.50 5.04 10.03
N TYR A 252 -37.71 5.40 9.64
CA TYR A 252 -38.23 6.77 9.72
C TYR A 252 -39.41 6.83 10.67
N PHE A 253 -39.40 7.77 11.60
CA PHE A 253 -40.38 8.00 12.65
C PHE A 253 -40.83 9.46 12.68
N LEU A 254 -41.86 9.76 13.46
CA LEU A 254 -42.34 11.11 13.73
C LEU A 254 -42.65 11.91 12.44
N LYS A 255 -43.36 11.27 11.49
CA LYS A 255 -43.67 11.85 10.15
C LYS A 255 -42.38 12.20 9.39
N ASP A 256 -41.43 11.29 9.36
CA ASP A 256 -40.16 11.34 8.70
C ASP A 256 -39.14 12.35 9.28
N LYS A 257 -39.48 13.00 10.39
CA LYS A 257 -38.56 13.93 11.08
C LYS A 257 -37.41 13.21 11.78
N LEU A 258 -37.61 11.99 12.29
CA LEU A 258 -36.59 11.20 12.95
C LEU A 258 -36.20 10.04 12.05
N ARG A 259 -34.93 9.99 11.66
CA ARG A 259 -34.31 8.90 10.92
C ARG A 259 -33.30 8.20 11.82
N LEU A 260 -33.46 6.90 11.97
CA LEU A 260 -32.52 6.00 12.63
C LEU A 260 -31.88 5.10 11.59
N ASP A 261 -30.58 4.94 11.65
CA ASP A 261 -29.79 4.08 10.75
C ASP A 261 -28.84 3.24 11.60
N ALA A 262 -29.01 1.93 11.57
CA ALA A 262 -28.20 0.99 12.32
C ALA A 262 -27.54 0.00 11.36
N SER A 263 -26.25 -0.25 11.50
CA SER A 263 -25.54 -1.26 10.73
C SER A 263 -24.63 -2.11 11.61
N ALA A 264 -24.54 -3.39 11.25
CA ALA A 264 -23.65 -4.35 11.86
C ALA A 264 -22.94 -5.14 10.76
N SER A 265 -21.62 -5.20 10.84
CA SER A 265 -20.81 -6.03 9.95
C SER A 265 -19.93 -6.95 10.77
N TYR A 266 -19.86 -8.21 10.35
CA TYR A 266 -18.95 -9.21 10.90
C TYR A 266 -18.04 -9.73 9.79
N ILE A 267 -16.75 -9.83 10.08
CA ILE A 267 -15.74 -10.26 9.13
C ILE A 267 -14.87 -11.32 9.79
N TYR A 268 -14.73 -12.44 9.11
CA TYR A 268 -13.74 -13.45 9.43
C TYR A 268 -12.73 -13.54 8.29
N GLN A 269 -11.44 -13.40 8.60
CA GLN A 269 -10.35 -13.52 7.65
C GLN A 269 -9.33 -14.52 8.16
N LYS A 270 -8.84 -15.35 7.28
CA LYS A 270 -7.69 -16.22 7.51
C LYS A 270 -6.70 -16.04 6.38
N ASP A 271 -5.42 -15.91 6.70
CA ASP A 271 -4.36 -16.02 5.73
C ASP A 271 -3.31 -17.04 6.16
N GLN A 272 -2.66 -17.65 5.16
CA GLN A 272 -1.58 -18.60 5.34
C GLN A 272 -0.44 -18.28 4.41
N ASN A 273 0.78 -18.21 4.95
CA ASN A 273 2.02 -18.02 4.21
C ASN A 273 2.05 -16.78 3.30
N MET A 274 1.39 -15.69 3.70
CA MET A 274 1.57 -14.42 3.03
C MET A 274 3.06 -14.03 3.06
N THR A 275 3.64 -13.88 1.86
CA THR A 275 5.08 -13.59 1.69
C THR A 275 5.21 -12.33 0.85
N ASN A 276 6.11 -11.40 1.22
CA ASN A 276 6.34 -10.23 0.38
C ASN A 276 7.77 -10.11 -0.16
N GLN A 277 8.79 -9.84 0.65
CA GLN A 277 10.20 -9.80 0.23
C GLN A 277 11.13 -10.24 1.38
N GLY A 278 12.43 -10.27 1.15
CA GLY A 278 13.44 -10.64 2.12
C GLY A 278 13.98 -12.05 1.88
N VAL A 279 14.96 -12.47 2.68
CA VAL A 279 15.69 -13.71 2.41
C VAL A 279 15.27 -14.89 3.27
N TYR A 280 14.86 -14.65 4.52
CA TYR A 280 14.49 -15.76 5.41
C TYR A 280 13.02 -16.12 5.28
N SER A 281 12.73 -17.42 5.24
CA SER A 281 11.39 -17.96 5.03
C SER A 281 10.71 -17.46 3.74
N ASN A 282 11.50 -17.12 2.73
CA ASN A 282 11.03 -16.72 1.40
C ASN A 282 11.37 -17.83 0.40
N PRO A 283 10.37 -18.52 -0.17
CA PRO A 283 10.60 -19.63 -1.08
C PRO A 283 11.20 -19.21 -2.43
N LEU A 284 11.10 -17.92 -2.81
CA LEU A 284 11.68 -17.43 -4.06
C LEU A 284 13.20 -17.46 -4.06
N VAL A 285 13.84 -17.23 -2.90
CA VAL A 285 15.30 -17.21 -2.81
C VAL A 285 15.91 -18.52 -3.29
N PRO A 286 15.57 -19.68 -2.69
CA PRO A 286 16.09 -20.96 -3.18
C PRO A 286 15.56 -21.35 -4.56
N ALA A 287 14.32 -20.96 -4.92
CA ALA A 287 13.78 -21.28 -6.24
C ALA A 287 14.50 -20.50 -7.36
N TYR A 288 14.79 -19.22 -7.15
CA TYR A 288 15.48 -18.38 -8.12
C TYR A 288 16.97 -18.70 -8.24
N LEU A 289 17.64 -18.95 -7.10
CA LEU A 289 19.09 -19.17 -7.03
C LEU A 289 19.49 -20.63 -7.19
N PHE A 290 18.53 -21.54 -7.36
CA PHE A 290 18.85 -22.97 -7.53
C PHE A 290 19.87 -23.19 -8.67
N PRO A 291 20.97 -23.94 -8.42
CA PRO A 291 22.03 -24.10 -9.39
C PRO A 291 21.53 -24.77 -10.68
N ARG A 292 21.92 -24.25 -11.81
CA ARG A 292 21.49 -24.75 -13.11
C ARG A 292 22.24 -26.05 -13.48
N GLY A 293 21.54 -26.96 -14.18
CA GLY A 293 22.03 -28.29 -14.50
C GLY A 293 21.82 -29.33 -13.40
N GLU A 294 21.25 -28.94 -12.25
CA GLU A 294 20.82 -29.85 -11.19
C GLU A 294 19.32 -30.15 -11.31
N ASN A 295 18.90 -31.27 -10.74
CA ASN A 295 17.50 -31.71 -10.82
C ASN A 295 16.67 -31.12 -9.67
N PHE A 296 15.96 -30.06 -9.96
CA PHE A 296 15.05 -29.41 -8.97
C PHE A 296 13.85 -30.30 -8.60
N ASP A 297 13.33 -31.11 -9.54
CA ASP A 297 12.16 -31.98 -9.29
C ASP A 297 12.41 -33.02 -8.20
N LEU A 298 13.68 -33.38 -7.97
CA LEU A 298 14.06 -34.25 -6.86
C LEU A 298 13.61 -33.67 -5.51
N TYR A 299 13.64 -32.37 -5.40
CA TYR A 299 13.38 -31.63 -4.16
C TYR A 299 11.89 -31.23 -3.98
N ARG A 300 11.01 -31.55 -4.94
CA ARG A 300 9.56 -31.49 -4.71
C ARG A 300 9.13 -32.44 -3.58
N ARG A 301 9.86 -33.54 -3.39
CA ARG A 301 9.79 -34.36 -2.18
C ARG A 301 10.63 -33.71 -1.10
N PHE A 302 10.12 -32.68 -0.49
CA PHE A 302 10.84 -31.77 0.41
C PHE A 302 11.23 -32.34 1.76
N GLU A 303 10.77 -33.55 2.11
CA GLU A 303 11.07 -34.20 3.38
C GLU A 303 11.36 -35.69 3.22
N ARG A 304 12.19 -36.25 4.12
CA ARG A 304 12.52 -37.65 4.24
C ARG A 304 12.54 -38.06 5.69
N TYR A 305 12.10 -39.30 5.96
CA TYR A 305 12.19 -39.87 7.29
C TYR A 305 13.65 -40.17 7.64
N ASN A 306 14.08 -39.70 8.83
CA ASN A 306 15.37 -39.98 9.39
C ASN A 306 15.21 -40.96 10.55
N GLU A 307 15.78 -42.16 10.45
CA GLU A 307 15.71 -43.25 11.46
C GLU A 307 16.40 -42.86 12.78
N GLY A 308 17.46 -42.05 12.72
CA GLY A 308 18.23 -41.62 13.89
C GLY A 308 17.45 -40.65 14.78
N THR A 309 16.77 -39.68 14.18
CA THR A 309 15.95 -38.69 14.89
C THR A 309 14.49 -39.09 15.02
N LYS A 310 14.05 -40.09 14.24
CA LYS A 310 12.64 -40.54 14.09
C LYS A 310 11.68 -39.43 13.62
N LEU A 311 12.19 -38.50 12.81
CA LEU A 311 11.45 -37.37 12.30
C LEU A 311 11.42 -37.37 10.77
N MET A 312 10.41 -36.71 10.21
CA MET A 312 10.45 -36.20 8.84
C MET A 312 11.32 -34.94 8.84
N GLU A 313 12.47 -35.03 8.21
CA GLU A 313 13.43 -33.95 8.11
C GLU A 313 13.46 -33.36 6.69
N GLN A 314 13.89 -32.10 6.61
CA GLN A 314 14.07 -31.43 5.33
C GLN A 314 14.97 -32.23 4.40
N PHE A 315 14.53 -32.45 3.17
CA PHE A 315 15.35 -33.00 2.10
C PHE A 315 15.76 -31.88 1.15
N TRP A 316 17.01 -31.49 1.23
CA TRP A 316 17.57 -30.38 0.47
C TRP A 316 19.07 -30.52 0.20
N SER A 317 19.62 -29.60 -0.61
CA SER A 317 21.07 -29.46 -0.81
C SER A 317 21.71 -28.85 0.43
N ALA A 318 22.65 -29.58 1.03
CA ALA A 318 23.41 -29.11 2.17
C ALA A 318 24.25 -27.85 1.85
N ASP A 319 24.73 -27.74 0.61
CA ASP A 319 25.50 -26.56 0.18
C ASP A 319 24.63 -25.30 0.18
N MET A 320 23.40 -25.40 -0.30
CA MET A 320 22.45 -24.26 -0.32
C MET A 320 22.04 -23.86 1.10
N GLU A 321 21.79 -24.84 1.97
CA GLU A 321 21.44 -24.57 3.37
C GLU A 321 22.60 -23.95 4.16
N GLY A 322 23.83 -24.40 3.90
CA GLY A 322 25.06 -23.92 4.51
C GLY A 322 25.58 -22.58 3.96
N GLY A 323 25.05 -22.10 2.81
CA GLY A 323 25.48 -20.87 2.17
C GLY A 323 25.07 -19.59 2.91
N ASP A 324 25.54 -18.44 2.43
CA ASP A 324 25.35 -17.12 3.08
C ASP A 324 23.89 -16.74 3.30
N LEU A 325 23.01 -17.11 2.37
CA LEU A 325 21.57 -16.79 2.44
C LEU A 325 20.76 -17.86 3.21
N ARG A 326 21.41 -18.91 3.74
CA ARG A 326 20.74 -19.97 4.53
C ARG A 326 19.50 -20.54 3.85
N MET A 327 19.62 -20.83 2.54
CA MET A 327 18.50 -21.24 1.69
C MET A 327 17.96 -22.62 2.08
N GLN A 328 16.71 -22.73 2.40
CA GLN A 328 16.00 -23.97 2.66
C GLN A 328 15.26 -24.45 1.42
N ASN A 329 14.80 -25.69 1.39
CA ASN A 329 13.92 -26.17 0.34
C ASN A 329 12.67 -25.30 0.24
N PRO A 330 12.33 -24.73 -0.93
CA PRO A 330 11.18 -23.81 -1.08
C PRO A 330 9.83 -24.47 -0.70
N TYR A 331 9.67 -25.76 -0.91
CA TYR A 331 8.48 -26.50 -0.48
C TYR A 331 8.48 -26.73 1.04
N TRP A 332 9.66 -26.99 1.66
CA TRP A 332 9.76 -27.03 3.14
C TRP A 332 9.34 -25.70 3.76
N ILE A 333 9.79 -24.58 3.20
CA ILE A 333 9.36 -23.24 3.66
C ILE A 333 7.85 -23.13 3.68
N ASN A 334 7.17 -23.54 2.60
CA ASN A 334 5.73 -23.37 2.50
C ASN A 334 4.90 -24.41 3.26
N TYR A 335 5.43 -25.61 3.50
CA TYR A 335 4.69 -26.70 4.15
C TYR A 335 5.11 -26.94 5.60
N ARG A 336 6.28 -26.42 6.06
CA ARG A 336 6.83 -26.66 7.40
C ARG A 336 7.25 -25.38 8.14
N ASN A 337 7.36 -24.25 7.46
CA ASN A 337 7.58 -22.94 8.08
C ASN A 337 6.29 -22.13 7.96
N LEU A 338 5.25 -22.60 8.64
CA LEU A 338 3.87 -22.09 8.51
C LEU A 338 3.70 -20.76 9.24
N ARG A 339 3.05 -19.82 8.58
CA ARG A 339 2.69 -18.49 9.10
C ARG A 339 1.22 -18.28 8.84
N ASN A 340 0.41 -18.19 9.88
CA ASN A 340 -1.03 -18.07 9.79
C ASN A 340 -1.53 -16.87 10.59
N THR A 341 -2.52 -16.16 10.04
CA THR A 341 -3.27 -15.13 10.76
C THR A 341 -4.75 -15.47 10.71
N ASP A 342 -5.40 -15.56 11.86
CA ASP A 342 -6.84 -15.64 12.01
C ASP A 342 -7.36 -14.31 12.58
N LYS A 343 -8.21 -13.60 11.83
CA LYS A 343 -8.76 -12.31 12.25
C LYS A 343 -10.28 -12.36 12.30
N LYS A 344 -10.84 -11.87 13.40
CA LYS A 344 -12.27 -11.68 13.63
C LYS A 344 -12.52 -10.21 13.90
N ARG A 345 -13.36 -9.57 13.09
CA ARG A 345 -13.68 -8.16 13.19
C ARG A 345 -15.17 -7.93 13.19
N TYR A 346 -15.64 -7.03 14.01
CA TYR A 346 -17.01 -6.51 13.92
C TYR A 346 -17.02 -5.00 13.93
N MET A 347 -17.90 -4.43 13.10
CA MET A 347 -18.19 -3.00 13.05
C MET A 347 -19.65 -2.79 13.33
N LEU A 348 -19.95 -1.99 14.35
CA LEU A 348 -21.31 -1.60 14.74
C LEU A 348 -21.42 -0.09 14.59
N SER A 349 -22.41 0.37 13.83
CA SER A 349 -22.67 1.79 13.64
C SER A 349 -24.12 2.10 13.94
N PHE A 350 -24.34 3.19 14.61
CA PHE A 350 -25.68 3.72 14.86
C PHE A 350 -25.67 5.22 14.59
N SER A 351 -26.68 5.71 13.88
CA SER A 351 -26.90 7.14 13.69
C SER A 351 -28.37 7.51 13.87
N ALA A 352 -28.59 8.66 14.51
CA ALA A 352 -29.90 9.28 14.66
C ALA A 352 -29.83 10.68 14.07
N SER A 353 -30.82 11.05 13.27
CA SER A 353 -30.92 12.37 12.64
C SER A 353 -32.36 12.87 12.81
N TYR A 354 -32.49 14.08 13.39
CA TYR A 354 -33.79 14.68 13.70
C TYR A 354 -33.93 16.05 13.05
N ASP A 355 -34.96 16.22 12.25
CA ASP A 355 -35.31 17.48 11.61
C ASP A 355 -36.18 18.30 12.56
N ILE A 356 -35.53 19.22 13.30
CA ILE A 356 -36.24 20.14 14.23
C ILE A 356 -37.14 21.08 13.42
N LEU A 357 -36.54 21.65 12.37
CA LEU A 357 -37.21 22.51 11.39
C LEU A 357 -36.79 22.08 9.97
N PRO A 358 -37.51 22.44 8.91
CA PRO A 358 -37.13 22.06 7.54
C PRO A 358 -35.73 22.47 7.10
N TRP A 359 -35.14 23.46 7.80
CA TRP A 359 -33.81 23.99 7.54
C TRP A 359 -32.82 23.70 8.68
N LEU A 360 -33.25 23.06 9.79
CA LEU A 360 -32.43 22.78 10.96
C LEU A 360 -32.53 21.30 11.35
N ASN A 361 -31.42 20.60 11.24
CA ASN A 361 -31.27 19.18 11.56
C ASN A 361 -30.22 18.97 12.66
N VAL A 362 -30.45 18.04 13.56
CA VAL A 362 -29.46 17.56 14.52
C VAL A 362 -29.21 16.08 14.29
N ALA A 363 -27.94 15.70 14.18
CA ALA A 363 -27.54 14.32 13.91
C ALA A 363 -26.42 13.88 14.88
N GLY A 364 -26.56 12.66 15.40
CA GLY A 364 -25.53 12.01 16.21
C GLY A 364 -25.15 10.65 15.60
N ARG A 365 -23.88 10.28 15.69
CA ARG A 365 -23.36 9.01 15.18
C ARG A 365 -22.42 8.38 16.20
N VAL A 366 -22.48 7.06 16.29
CA VAL A 366 -21.53 6.25 17.06
C VAL A 366 -21.09 5.08 16.21
N ARG A 367 -19.79 4.76 16.20
CA ARG A 367 -19.26 3.54 15.60
C ARG A 367 -18.27 2.88 16.54
N ILE A 368 -18.37 1.57 16.66
CA ILE A 368 -17.40 0.70 17.31
C ILE A 368 -16.86 -0.24 16.24
N ASP A 369 -15.56 -0.28 16.10
CA ASP A 369 -14.81 -1.15 15.22
C ASP A 369 -13.81 -1.93 16.08
N ASN A 370 -13.93 -3.23 16.13
CA ASN A 370 -13.11 -4.09 16.97
C ASN A 370 -12.57 -5.24 16.14
N SER A 371 -11.26 -5.43 16.16
CA SER A 371 -10.55 -6.51 15.50
C SER A 371 -9.75 -7.32 16.50
N ASN A 372 -9.86 -8.63 16.41
CA ASN A 372 -9.12 -9.59 17.21
C ASN A 372 -8.37 -10.51 16.26
N SER A 373 -7.04 -10.49 16.29
CA SER A 373 -6.19 -11.30 15.43
C SER A 373 -5.28 -12.21 16.24
N LEU A 374 -5.13 -13.44 15.75
CA LEU A 374 -4.20 -14.43 16.24
C LEU A 374 -3.21 -14.75 15.14
N TYR A 375 -1.96 -14.37 15.34
CA TYR A 375 -0.86 -14.77 14.47
C TYR A 375 -0.12 -15.95 15.08
N THR A 376 0.19 -16.96 14.26
CA THR A 376 1.04 -18.08 14.65
C THR A 376 2.12 -18.35 13.61
N GLN A 377 3.34 -18.62 14.08
CA GLN A 377 4.43 -19.12 13.24
C GLN A 377 4.96 -20.43 13.81
N LYS A 378 5.02 -21.44 12.95
CA LYS A 378 5.49 -22.78 13.29
C LYS A 378 6.66 -23.14 12.39
N LEU A 379 7.89 -23.12 12.94
CA LEU A 379 9.07 -23.58 12.24
C LEU A 379 9.38 -24.99 12.74
N TYR A 380 9.25 -25.98 11.88
CA TYR A 380 9.41 -27.39 12.24
C TYR A 380 10.88 -27.72 12.54
N ALA A 381 11.10 -28.75 13.33
CA ALA A 381 12.40 -29.38 13.53
C ALA A 381 13.02 -29.71 12.16
N SER A 382 14.35 -29.58 12.02
CA SER A 382 15.10 -29.63 10.77
C SER A 382 15.02 -28.34 9.91
N SER A 383 14.30 -27.31 10.34
CA SER A 383 14.46 -25.98 9.75
C SER A 383 15.81 -25.36 10.12
N ASN A 384 16.30 -24.45 9.28
CA ASN A 384 17.60 -23.80 9.48
C ASN A 384 17.72 -23.17 10.87
N THR A 385 18.82 -23.46 11.55
CA THR A 385 19.05 -23.06 12.95
C THR A 385 19.16 -21.55 13.15
N THR A 386 19.47 -20.79 12.11
CA THR A 386 19.46 -19.31 12.18
C THR A 386 18.04 -18.78 12.42
N ILE A 387 17.04 -19.32 11.70
CA ILE A 387 15.65 -18.87 11.84
C ILE A 387 14.94 -19.49 13.06
N THR A 388 15.39 -20.67 13.53
CA THR A 388 14.87 -21.29 14.76
C THR A 388 15.61 -20.85 16.02
N GLU A 389 16.49 -19.84 15.94
CA GLU A 389 17.29 -19.32 17.06
C GLU A 389 18.08 -20.42 17.79
N GLY A 390 18.61 -21.40 17.03
CA GLY A 390 19.31 -22.57 17.51
C GLY A 390 18.43 -23.72 18.02
N GLY A 391 17.10 -23.62 17.83
CA GLY A 391 16.15 -24.65 18.24
C GLY A 391 16.18 -25.86 17.31
N LYS A 392 16.60 -27.03 17.82
CA LYS A 392 16.62 -28.30 17.09
C LYS A 392 15.24 -28.94 16.99
N ASN A 393 14.36 -28.69 17.96
CA ASN A 393 13.01 -29.23 18.04
C ASN A 393 11.97 -28.35 17.34
N GLY A 394 12.40 -27.24 16.72
CA GLY A 394 11.56 -26.25 16.06
C GLY A 394 11.48 -24.92 16.83
N HIS A 395 10.66 -24.02 16.30
CA HIS A 395 10.44 -22.68 16.89
C HIS A 395 8.95 -22.32 16.77
N TYR A 396 8.44 -21.65 17.78
CA TYR A 396 7.04 -21.22 17.82
C TYR A 396 6.91 -19.74 18.16
N THR A 397 6.01 -19.09 17.45
CA THR A 397 5.55 -17.73 17.76
C THR A 397 4.04 -17.72 17.82
N GLU A 398 3.48 -17.10 18.85
CA GLU A 398 2.08 -16.77 18.98
C GLU A 398 1.94 -15.29 19.37
N ALA A 399 1.15 -14.53 18.61
CA ALA A 399 0.84 -13.13 18.90
C ALA A 399 -0.67 -12.91 18.82
N ARG A 400 -1.25 -12.27 19.84
CA ARG A 400 -2.66 -11.89 19.90
C ARG A 400 -2.78 -10.38 19.98
N ALA A 401 -3.40 -9.79 18.97
CA ALA A 401 -3.65 -8.36 18.91
C ALA A 401 -5.15 -8.05 19.01
N TYR A 402 -5.47 -7.03 19.79
CA TYR A 402 -6.79 -6.43 19.94
C TYR A 402 -6.73 -4.98 19.50
N ASP A 403 -7.35 -4.71 18.36
CA ASP A 403 -7.43 -3.38 17.79
C ASP A 403 -8.84 -2.84 17.93
N THR A 404 -8.99 -1.66 18.49
CA THR A 404 -10.31 -1.07 18.71
C THR A 404 -10.32 0.38 18.31
N GLN A 405 -11.35 0.80 17.59
CA GLN A 405 -11.68 2.19 17.35
C GLN A 405 -13.12 2.47 17.82
N THR A 406 -13.28 3.47 18.66
CA THR A 406 -14.60 3.99 19.04
C THR A 406 -14.70 5.44 18.63
N TYR A 407 -15.70 5.77 17.83
CA TYR A 407 -15.95 7.12 17.33
C TYR A 407 -17.36 7.55 17.69
N ALA A 408 -17.53 8.79 18.13
CA ALA A 408 -18.83 9.42 18.28
C ALA A 408 -18.77 10.88 17.81
N ASP A 409 -19.85 11.37 17.22
CA ASP A 409 -20.04 12.77 16.90
C ASP A 409 -21.49 13.24 17.10
N LEU A 410 -21.59 14.56 17.29
CA LEU A 410 -22.87 15.27 17.30
C LEU A 410 -22.75 16.48 16.37
N MET A 411 -23.72 16.67 15.48
CA MET A 411 -23.71 17.73 14.49
C MET A 411 -25.05 18.49 14.46
N VAL A 412 -24.96 19.78 14.29
CA VAL A 412 -26.08 20.66 13.95
C VAL A 412 -25.91 21.09 12.49
N ASN A 413 -26.88 20.82 11.67
CA ASN A 413 -26.89 21.11 10.24
C ASN A 413 -27.94 22.16 9.92
N ILE A 414 -27.53 23.24 9.26
CA ILE A 414 -28.39 24.34 8.82
C ILE A 414 -28.34 24.39 7.30
N ASN A 415 -29.51 24.32 6.68
CA ASN A 415 -29.66 24.45 5.22
C ASN A 415 -30.85 25.37 4.96
N LYS A 416 -30.56 26.63 4.66
CA LYS A 416 -31.58 27.67 4.52
C LYS A 416 -31.34 28.53 3.29
N THR A 417 -32.40 28.79 2.56
CA THR A 417 -32.43 29.76 1.45
C THR A 417 -33.11 31.03 1.93
N PHE A 418 -32.50 32.17 1.66
CA PHE A 418 -33.05 33.48 1.98
C PHE A 418 -33.43 34.22 0.66
N GLY A 419 -34.71 34.41 0.44
CA GLY A 419 -35.19 34.91 -0.85
C GLY A 419 -34.82 33.98 -2.01
N GLU A 420 -34.56 34.52 -3.17
CA GLU A 420 -34.14 33.77 -4.38
C GLU A 420 -32.61 33.77 -4.55
N ASP A 421 -31.92 34.70 -3.90
CA ASP A 421 -30.52 35.01 -4.14
C ASP A 421 -29.50 34.32 -3.22
N TRP A 422 -29.88 34.08 -1.97
CA TRP A 422 -28.91 33.62 -0.98
C TRP A 422 -29.21 32.22 -0.47
N SER A 423 -28.18 31.40 -0.37
CA SER A 423 -28.23 30.08 0.28
C SER A 423 -27.17 29.97 1.38
N LEU A 424 -27.53 29.36 2.50
CA LEU A 424 -26.65 29.08 3.63
C LEU A 424 -26.66 27.59 3.93
N ASN A 425 -25.51 26.96 3.86
CA ASN A 425 -25.25 25.63 4.40
C ASN A 425 -24.23 25.73 5.52
N ALA A 426 -24.62 25.45 6.74
CA ALA A 426 -23.70 25.43 7.87
C ALA A 426 -23.76 24.12 8.63
N ASN A 427 -22.61 23.66 9.10
CA ASN A 427 -22.46 22.46 9.91
C ASN A 427 -21.57 22.80 11.09
N ILE A 428 -22.05 22.56 12.30
CA ILE A 428 -21.30 22.74 13.54
C ILE A 428 -21.34 21.42 14.29
N GLY A 429 -20.18 20.93 14.74
CA GLY A 429 -20.14 19.65 15.42
C GLY A 429 -18.98 19.47 16.36
N ALA A 430 -19.12 18.42 17.17
CA ALA A 430 -18.06 17.94 18.06
C ALA A 430 -17.91 16.43 17.85
N SER A 431 -16.69 15.92 18.01
CA SER A 431 -16.42 14.49 17.91
C SER A 431 -15.38 14.02 18.91
N ILE A 432 -15.45 12.73 19.23
CA ILE A 432 -14.42 12.00 19.99
C ILE A 432 -14.04 10.75 19.22
N ASN A 433 -12.74 10.49 19.10
CA ASN A 433 -12.17 9.32 18.46
C ASN A 433 -11.16 8.67 19.39
N ASN A 434 -11.41 7.43 19.79
CA ASN A 434 -10.53 6.60 20.59
C ASN A 434 -10.00 5.47 19.71
N ILE A 435 -8.68 5.28 19.69
CA ILE A 435 -8.02 4.21 18.97
C ILE A 435 -7.08 3.50 19.93
N LYS A 436 -7.21 2.19 20.04
CA LYS A 436 -6.39 1.39 20.95
C LYS A 436 -5.90 0.13 20.25
N THR A 437 -4.63 -0.20 20.46
CA THR A 437 -4.01 -1.49 20.12
C THR A 437 -3.46 -2.10 21.40
N ASP A 438 -3.62 -3.40 21.60
CA ASP A 438 -3.03 -4.19 22.69
C ASP A 438 -2.59 -5.54 22.10
N GLU A 439 -1.29 -5.80 22.06
CA GLU A 439 -0.74 -7.05 21.54
C GLU A 439 0.09 -7.75 22.61
N LEU A 440 -0.16 -9.04 22.78
CA LEU A 440 0.64 -9.94 23.61
C LEU A 440 1.24 -11.03 22.72
N SER A 441 2.56 -11.14 22.74
CA SER A 441 3.28 -12.13 21.94
C SER A 441 4.23 -12.97 22.75
N TYR A 442 4.38 -14.23 22.35
CA TYR A 442 5.36 -15.17 22.84
C TYR A 442 6.10 -15.77 21.66
N ARG A 443 7.44 -15.85 21.76
CA ARG A 443 8.25 -16.48 20.72
C ARG A 443 9.51 -17.11 21.31
N GLY A 444 9.98 -18.17 20.67
CA GLY A 444 11.23 -18.82 21.04
C GLY A 444 11.37 -20.22 20.45
N PRO A 445 12.57 -20.80 20.55
CA PRO A 445 12.79 -22.19 20.19
C PRO A 445 12.06 -23.12 21.16
N ILE A 446 11.67 -24.29 20.65
CA ILE A 446 11.13 -25.38 21.49
C ILE A 446 12.25 -25.97 22.31
N GLN A 447 12.00 -26.34 23.59
CA GLN A 447 12.96 -26.89 24.52
C GLN A 447 13.72 -28.08 23.91
N GLU A 448 15.04 -28.16 24.10
CA GLU A 448 15.86 -29.27 23.58
C GLU A 448 15.47 -30.61 24.20
N ASN A 449 15.08 -30.63 25.46
CA ASN A 449 14.62 -31.82 26.18
C ASN A 449 13.13 -32.14 25.96
N GLY A 450 12.43 -31.33 25.18
CA GLY A 450 11.04 -31.51 24.82
C GLY A 450 10.82 -32.41 23.60
N LEU A 451 9.60 -32.57 23.21
CA LEU A 451 9.24 -33.28 21.98
C LEU A 451 9.30 -32.31 20.77
N PRO A 452 9.91 -32.74 19.65
CA PRO A 452 9.96 -31.93 18.45
C PRO A 452 8.55 -31.62 17.89
N ASN A 453 8.40 -30.44 17.34
CA ASN A 453 7.18 -29.99 16.65
C ASN A 453 5.93 -29.91 17.55
N ILE A 454 6.08 -29.77 18.85
CA ILE A 454 4.99 -29.44 19.75
C ILE A 454 4.92 -27.92 19.90
N PHE A 455 4.01 -27.31 19.14
CA PHE A 455 3.90 -25.86 19.06
C PHE A 455 2.96 -25.30 20.12
N ASN A 456 3.53 -25.09 21.31
CA ASN A 456 2.84 -24.56 22.47
C ASN A 456 3.76 -23.58 23.22
N VAL A 457 3.20 -22.54 23.77
CA VAL A 457 3.92 -21.53 24.57
C VAL A 457 4.61 -22.13 25.78
N PHE A 458 4.08 -23.20 26.36
CA PHE A 458 4.65 -23.90 27.51
C PHE A 458 5.87 -24.74 27.16
N ASP A 459 6.03 -25.12 25.88
CA ASP A 459 7.15 -25.95 25.41
C ASP A 459 8.32 -25.11 24.90
N LEU A 460 8.27 -23.80 25.02
CA LEU A 460 9.35 -22.90 24.65
C LEU A 460 10.50 -22.98 25.69
N ASP A 461 11.73 -22.90 25.22
CA ASP A 461 12.93 -22.81 26.04
C ASP A 461 12.87 -21.55 26.93
N ASP A 462 12.77 -21.77 28.24
CA ASP A 462 12.62 -20.69 29.21
C ASP A 462 13.77 -19.68 29.22
N THR A 463 14.97 -20.09 28.77
CA THR A 463 16.15 -19.21 28.69
C THR A 463 16.10 -18.29 27.48
N LYS A 464 15.48 -18.74 26.38
CA LYS A 464 15.39 -18.03 25.08
C LYS A 464 13.99 -17.47 24.78
N LYS A 465 12.99 -17.94 25.51
CA LYS A 465 11.60 -17.47 25.34
C LYS A 465 11.51 -15.97 25.56
N ARG A 466 10.89 -15.29 24.63
CA ARG A 466 10.56 -13.86 24.69
C ARG A 466 9.06 -13.71 24.87
N ALA A 467 8.68 -12.99 25.89
CA ALA A 467 7.30 -12.54 26.09
C ALA A 467 7.28 -11.01 25.95
N GLU A 468 6.42 -10.50 25.11
CA GLU A 468 6.33 -9.07 24.85
C GLU A 468 4.87 -8.63 24.87
N LYS A 469 4.60 -7.55 25.59
CA LYS A 469 3.33 -6.89 25.56
C LYS A 469 3.53 -5.45 25.09
N VAL A 470 2.98 -5.15 23.92
CA VAL A 470 3.02 -3.81 23.31
C VAL A 470 1.61 -3.30 23.10
N GLY A 471 1.43 -1.99 23.19
CA GLY A 471 0.14 -1.38 22.96
C GLY A 471 0.21 0.13 23.09
N TRP A 472 -0.84 0.76 22.61
CA TRP A 472 -0.99 2.22 22.69
C TRP A 472 -2.45 2.61 22.65
N HIS A 473 -2.73 3.81 23.13
CA HIS A 473 -4.06 4.38 23.15
C HIS A 473 -4.00 5.87 22.79
N ASP A 474 -4.64 6.22 21.68
CA ASP A 474 -4.78 7.59 21.20
C ASP A 474 -6.22 8.05 21.35
N GLN A 475 -6.40 9.27 21.87
CA GLN A 475 -7.69 9.94 21.90
C GLN A 475 -7.57 11.31 21.24
N THR A 476 -8.55 11.62 20.40
CA THR A 476 -8.69 12.95 19.80
C THR A 476 -10.10 13.45 20.07
N GLN A 477 -10.22 14.64 20.67
CA GLN A 477 -11.46 15.39 20.84
C GLN A 477 -11.43 16.57 19.87
N SER A 478 -12.59 16.92 19.30
CA SER A 478 -12.62 17.90 18.23
C SER A 478 -13.89 18.74 18.29
N ILE A 479 -13.74 20.02 17.93
CA ILE A 479 -14.86 20.91 17.62
C ILE A 479 -14.61 21.44 16.21
N PHE A 480 -15.64 21.44 15.37
CA PHE A 480 -15.53 21.88 13.99
C PHE A 480 -16.77 22.62 13.51
N ALA A 481 -16.55 23.52 12.56
CA ALA A 481 -17.62 24.23 11.87
C ALA A 481 -17.27 24.39 10.38
N SER A 482 -18.29 24.32 9.54
CA SER A 482 -18.21 24.64 8.10
C SER A 482 -19.39 25.49 7.72
N VAL A 483 -19.14 26.63 7.11
CA VAL A 483 -20.16 27.55 6.62
C VAL A 483 -19.95 27.79 5.12
N GLU A 484 -20.97 27.52 4.33
CA GLU A 484 -21.01 27.79 2.90
C GLU A 484 -22.13 28.78 2.61
N VAL A 485 -21.77 29.90 2.00
CA VAL A 485 -22.70 30.93 1.54
C VAL A 485 -22.71 30.97 0.03
N GLY A 486 -23.89 30.76 -0.57
CA GLY A 486 -24.10 30.85 -2.02
C GLY A 486 -24.88 32.11 -2.39
N TRP A 487 -24.45 32.80 -3.45
CA TRP A 487 -25.11 33.99 -4.01
C TRP A 487 -25.53 33.73 -5.45
N LYS A 488 -26.81 33.86 -5.71
CA LYS A 488 -27.47 33.72 -7.04
C LYS A 488 -27.09 32.41 -7.76
N GLN A 489 -26.72 31.36 -7.00
CA GLN A 489 -26.19 30.08 -7.55
C GLN A 489 -24.96 30.24 -8.46
N MET A 490 -24.29 31.39 -8.46
CA MET A 490 -23.13 31.70 -9.28
C MET A 490 -21.82 31.83 -8.46
N LEU A 491 -21.91 32.25 -7.20
CA LEU A 491 -20.74 32.44 -6.36
C LEU A 491 -20.95 31.74 -5.02
N TYR A 492 -19.96 30.97 -4.56
CA TYR A 492 -20.00 30.26 -3.29
C TYR A 492 -18.72 30.51 -2.52
N LEU A 493 -18.87 30.92 -1.28
CA LEU A 493 -17.78 31.05 -0.32
C LEU A 493 -17.95 29.98 0.75
N THR A 494 -16.92 29.15 0.95
CA THR A 494 -16.87 28.15 2.02
C THR A 494 -15.76 28.49 3.00
N VAL A 495 -16.11 28.56 4.28
CA VAL A 495 -15.15 28.74 5.37
C VAL A 495 -15.30 27.57 6.32
N THR A 496 -14.19 26.90 6.64
CA THR A 496 -14.17 25.81 7.62
C THR A 496 -13.13 26.08 8.69
N GLY A 497 -13.43 25.63 9.89
CA GLY A 497 -12.51 25.64 11.01
C GLY A 497 -12.70 24.40 11.85
N ARG A 498 -11.59 23.83 12.32
CA ARG A 498 -11.58 22.69 13.24
C ARG A 498 -10.47 22.88 14.25
N ASN A 499 -10.75 22.51 15.49
CA ASN A 499 -9.73 22.42 16.53
C ASN A 499 -9.72 21.01 17.09
N ASP A 500 -8.54 20.38 17.13
CA ASP A 500 -8.31 19.06 17.69
C ASP A 500 -7.45 19.13 18.93
N TRP A 501 -7.86 18.43 19.99
CA TRP A 501 -7.07 18.10 21.17
C TRP A 501 -6.69 16.63 21.05
N ALA A 502 -5.42 16.37 20.79
CA ALA A 502 -4.88 15.02 20.60
C ALA A 502 -4.02 14.59 21.78
N SER A 503 -4.19 13.36 22.26
CA SER A 503 -3.43 12.80 23.39
C SER A 503 -1.92 12.78 23.14
N GLN A 504 -1.48 12.69 21.88
CA GLN A 504 -0.05 12.75 21.50
C GLN A 504 0.61 14.08 21.89
N LEU A 505 -0.17 15.15 22.02
CA LEU A 505 0.32 16.48 22.41
C LEU A 505 0.43 16.68 23.92
N ALA A 506 0.15 15.64 24.72
CA ALA A 506 0.30 15.72 26.17
C ALA A 506 1.73 16.11 26.53
N ASN A 507 1.87 17.01 27.50
CA ASN A 507 3.13 17.58 27.97
C ASN A 507 3.92 18.40 26.92
N SER A 508 3.28 18.78 25.81
CA SER A 508 3.85 19.76 24.88
C SER A 508 3.26 21.15 25.16
N PRO A 509 3.92 22.26 24.71
CA PRO A 509 3.41 23.62 24.88
C PRO A 509 2.07 23.85 24.19
N GLU A 510 1.79 23.13 23.11
CA GLU A 510 0.55 23.21 22.35
C GLU A 510 -0.31 21.97 22.59
N SER A 511 -1.33 22.06 23.42
CA SER A 511 -2.26 20.95 23.72
C SER A 511 -3.31 20.71 22.62
N SER A 512 -3.45 21.62 21.68
CA SER A 512 -4.38 21.56 20.55
C SER A 512 -3.85 22.31 19.33
N PHE A 513 -4.46 22.07 18.18
CA PHE A 513 -4.13 22.76 16.95
C PHE A 513 -5.37 23.07 16.13
N PHE A 514 -5.37 24.27 15.52
CA PHE A 514 -6.49 24.78 14.74
C PHE A 514 -6.22 24.68 13.24
N TYR A 515 -7.23 24.25 12.48
CA TYR A 515 -7.21 24.10 11.01
C TYR A 515 -8.21 25.04 10.36
N PRO A 516 -7.78 26.15 9.78
CA PRO A 516 -8.63 26.97 8.93
C PRO A 516 -8.60 26.51 7.49
N SER A 517 -9.73 26.68 6.79
CA SER A 517 -9.80 26.56 5.34
C SER A 517 -10.79 27.57 4.77
N VAL A 518 -10.43 28.21 3.65
CA VAL A 518 -11.27 29.13 2.90
C VAL A 518 -11.25 28.70 1.44
N GLY A 519 -12.44 28.61 0.84
CA GLY A 519 -12.59 28.27 -0.56
C GLY A 519 -13.64 29.09 -1.25
N LEU A 520 -13.36 29.43 -2.50
CA LEU A 520 -14.25 30.19 -3.39
C LEU A 520 -14.57 29.35 -4.63
N SER A 521 -15.83 29.31 -5.02
CA SER A 521 -16.28 28.71 -6.28
C SER A 521 -17.14 29.72 -7.04
N TRP A 522 -16.77 29.95 -8.29
CA TRP A 522 -17.49 30.82 -9.21
C TRP A 522 -17.93 30.05 -10.43
N VAL A 523 -19.20 30.22 -10.82
CA VAL A 523 -19.82 29.58 -11.99
C VAL A 523 -20.10 30.64 -13.08
N PRO A 524 -19.13 30.91 -13.97
CA PRO A 524 -19.28 31.89 -15.05
C PRO A 524 -20.51 31.69 -15.93
N THR A 525 -20.89 30.43 -16.19
CA THR A 525 -22.09 30.09 -16.97
C THR A 525 -23.41 30.47 -16.28
N ALA A 526 -23.39 30.69 -14.96
CA ALA A 526 -24.54 31.26 -14.25
C ALA A 526 -24.49 32.80 -14.19
N THR A 527 -23.35 33.40 -14.53
CA THR A 527 -23.12 34.85 -14.49
C THR A 527 -23.28 35.51 -15.86
N PHE A 528 -22.80 34.86 -16.90
CA PHE A 528 -22.74 35.36 -18.27
C PHE A 528 -23.43 34.42 -19.25
N ASN A 529 -23.99 34.97 -20.30
CA ASN A 529 -24.44 34.18 -21.47
C ASN A 529 -23.19 33.70 -22.20
N MET A 530 -22.90 32.40 -22.07
CA MET A 530 -21.76 31.76 -22.71
C MET A 530 -22.20 31.19 -24.08
N PRO A 531 -21.25 31.02 -25.03
CA PRO A 531 -21.51 30.27 -26.25
C PRO A 531 -22.06 28.87 -25.96
N ASP A 532 -22.91 28.33 -26.82
CA ASP A 532 -23.53 27.00 -26.69
C ASP A 532 -22.49 25.86 -26.51
N ALA A 533 -21.27 26.10 -26.99
CA ALA A 533 -20.15 25.18 -26.82
C ALA A 533 -19.76 25.00 -25.35
N ILE A 534 -20.02 25.97 -24.46
CA ILE A 534 -19.67 25.93 -23.05
C ILE A 534 -20.95 25.72 -22.23
N SER A 535 -21.34 24.47 -22.05
CA SER A 535 -22.55 24.10 -21.32
C SER A 535 -22.43 24.34 -19.80
N TYR A 536 -21.24 24.28 -19.25
CA TYR A 536 -20.93 24.53 -17.84
C TYR A 536 -19.46 24.94 -17.68
N LEU A 537 -19.24 25.94 -16.84
CA LEU A 537 -17.90 26.37 -16.46
C LEU A 537 -17.92 26.76 -14.99
N LYS A 538 -16.96 26.24 -14.22
CA LYS A 538 -16.72 26.57 -12.83
C LYS A 538 -15.23 26.81 -12.61
N ILE A 539 -14.90 27.87 -11.92
CA ILE A 539 -13.54 28.20 -11.46
C ILE A 539 -13.56 28.12 -9.94
N ARG A 540 -12.59 27.47 -9.36
CA ARG A 540 -12.49 27.28 -7.91
C ARG A 540 -11.09 27.56 -7.41
N GLY A 541 -11.02 28.03 -6.16
CA GLY A 541 -9.76 28.24 -5.48
C GLY A 541 -9.91 28.01 -3.99
N SER A 542 -8.92 27.48 -3.36
CA SER A 542 -8.91 27.25 -1.91
C SER A 542 -7.54 27.37 -1.30
N ILE A 543 -7.53 27.78 -0.04
CA ILE A 543 -6.37 27.71 0.85
C ILE A 543 -6.80 26.96 2.12
N ALA A 544 -5.99 26.01 2.54
CA ALA A 544 -6.24 25.24 3.75
C ALA A 544 -4.95 25.03 4.53
N SER A 545 -5.04 25.08 5.85
CA SER A 545 -3.96 24.69 6.77
C SER A 545 -4.43 23.51 7.58
N VAL A 546 -3.63 22.43 7.62
CA VAL A 546 -3.93 21.23 8.40
C VAL A 546 -2.72 20.90 9.27
N GLY A 547 -2.95 20.59 10.53
CA GLY A 547 -1.92 20.12 11.45
C GLY A 547 -1.97 18.60 11.61
N MET A 548 -0.83 17.98 11.89
CA MET A 548 -0.70 16.58 12.31
C MET A 548 0.08 16.53 13.64
N PRO A 549 -0.39 15.76 14.65
CA PRO A 549 0.39 15.58 15.86
C PRO A 549 1.68 14.83 15.52
N PHE A 550 2.72 15.08 16.31
CA PHE A 550 3.94 14.29 16.23
C PHE A 550 3.73 12.84 16.75
N PRO A 551 4.65 11.91 16.51
CA PRO A 551 4.56 10.53 17.01
C PRO A 551 4.42 10.47 18.54
N ARG A 552 3.77 9.40 19.04
CA ARG A 552 3.49 9.19 20.48
C ARG A 552 4.76 9.14 21.32
N HIS A 553 4.63 9.52 22.59
CA HIS A 553 5.63 9.35 23.64
C HIS A 553 6.96 10.08 23.40
N LEU A 554 6.98 11.13 22.56
CA LEU A 554 8.21 11.91 22.33
C LEU A 554 8.47 12.94 23.43
N THR A 555 7.43 13.42 24.10
CA THR A 555 7.52 14.47 25.14
C THR A 555 7.79 13.93 26.54
N VAL A 556 7.77 12.62 26.74
CA VAL A 556 7.93 11.98 28.04
C VAL A 556 9.04 10.92 27.95
N PRO A 557 10.05 10.97 28.84
CA PRO A 557 11.01 9.89 28.96
C PRO A 557 10.28 8.58 29.28
N THR A 558 10.57 7.53 28.53
CA THR A 558 10.00 6.19 28.76
C THR A 558 11.12 5.17 28.73
N TYR A 559 10.96 4.08 29.50
CA TYR A 559 11.83 2.93 29.39
C TYR A 559 11.36 2.02 28.27
N GLU A 560 12.31 1.30 27.68
CA GLU A 560 12.04 0.27 26.68
C GLU A 560 12.42 -1.09 27.25
N TYR A 561 11.54 -2.08 27.13
CA TYR A 561 11.84 -3.43 27.57
C TYR A 561 12.56 -4.19 26.45
N ASP A 562 13.79 -4.58 26.71
CA ASP A 562 14.54 -5.48 25.83
C ASP A 562 14.11 -6.93 26.13
N ALA A 563 13.20 -7.46 25.32
CA ALA A 563 12.67 -8.81 25.48
C ALA A 563 13.74 -9.90 25.26
N THR A 564 14.83 -9.59 24.54
CA THR A 564 15.95 -10.50 24.31
C THR A 564 16.80 -10.68 25.56
N ASN A 565 17.18 -9.57 26.18
CA ASN A 565 18.01 -9.55 27.37
C ASN A 565 17.21 -9.55 28.68
N LYS A 566 15.87 -9.45 28.58
CA LYS A 566 14.91 -9.41 29.70
C LYS A 566 15.20 -8.27 30.69
N VAL A 567 15.62 -7.12 30.18
CA VAL A 567 15.96 -5.94 30.97
C VAL A 567 15.24 -4.68 30.47
N TRP A 568 15.00 -3.76 31.38
CA TRP A 568 14.55 -2.41 31.03
C TRP A 568 15.75 -1.55 30.68
N LYS A 569 15.68 -0.81 29.59
CA LYS A 569 16.69 0.12 29.12
C LYS A 569 16.12 1.53 29.06
N ASP A 570 16.98 2.51 29.36
CA ASP A 570 16.66 3.91 29.10
C ASP A 570 16.55 4.15 27.60
N LYS A 571 15.62 5.00 27.19
CA LYS A 571 15.62 5.50 25.81
C LYS A 571 16.86 6.33 25.54
N THR A 572 17.44 6.05 24.40
CA THR A 572 18.65 6.74 23.93
C THR A 572 18.35 8.05 23.18
N HIS A 573 17.08 8.42 23.04
CA HIS A 573 16.65 9.69 22.47
C HIS A 573 16.67 10.81 23.53
N TYR A 574 17.22 11.95 23.17
CA TYR A 574 17.15 13.16 24.00
C TYR A 574 15.69 13.63 24.12
N PRO A 575 15.11 13.76 25.33
CA PRO A 575 13.73 14.18 25.51
C PRO A 575 13.57 15.66 25.21
N ILE A 576 12.74 16.02 24.25
CA ILE A 576 12.39 17.41 23.92
C ILE A 576 10.96 17.68 24.34
N GLY A 577 10.76 18.64 25.23
CA GLY A 577 9.44 19.12 25.68
C GLY A 577 8.79 20.17 24.77
N ASP A 578 9.52 20.73 23.81
CA ASP A 578 9.07 21.89 22.99
C ASP A 578 8.69 21.46 21.55
N LEU A 579 7.96 20.35 21.44
CA LEU A 579 7.50 19.83 20.15
C LEU A 579 6.20 20.50 19.71
N LYS A 580 6.10 20.81 18.41
CA LYS A 580 4.91 21.39 17.76
C LYS A 580 4.30 20.41 16.75
N PRO A 581 2.99 20.50 16.47
CA PRO A 581 2.40 19.72 15.38
C PRO A 581 3.03 20.07 14.03
N GLU A 582 3.18 19.07 13.17
CA GLU A 582 3.48 19.29 11.76
C GLU A 582 2.33 20.06 11.10
N ARG A 583 2.65 20.99 10.20
CA ARG A 583 1.65 21.83 9.53
C ARG A 583 1.78 21.80 8.02
N THR A 584 0.73 21.38 7.33
CA THR A 584 0.62 21.43 5.87
C THR A 584 -0.28 22.59 5.45
N ILE A 585 0.23 23.51 4.65
CA ILE A 585 -0.53 24.59 4.02
C ILE A 585 -0.65 24.26 2.54
N THR A 586 -1.88 24.20 2.03
CA THR A 586 -2.16 23.86 0.63
C THR A 586 -2.89 25.01 -0.05
N TYR A 587 -2.40 25.39 -1.22
CA TYR A 587 -3.06 26.28 -2.19
C TYR A 587 -3.55 25.44 -3.36
N GLU A 588 -4.78 25.65 -3.78
CA GLU A 588 -5.37 24.96 -4.92
C GLU A 588 -6.15 25.94 -5.79
N VAL A 589 -5.97 25.84 -7.11
CA VAL A 589 -6.80 26.50 -8.13
C VAL A 589 -7.26 25.46 -9.12
N GLY A 590 -8.51 25.47 -9.48
CA GLY A 590 -9.08 24.49 -10.41
C GLY A 590 -10.15 25.07 -11.34
N LEU A 591 -10.35 24.34 -12.41
CA LEU A 591 -11.34 24.62 -13.45
C LEU A 591 -12.11 23.34 -13.75
N ASP A 592 -13.45 23.39 -13.74
CA ASP A 592 -14.30 22.31 -14.19
C ASP A 592 -15.19 22.85 -15.33
N ALA A 593 -15.17 22.19 -16.49
CA ALA A 593 -15.93 22.61 -17.67
C ALA A 593 -16.66 21.42 -18.31
N ARG A 594 -17.82 21.70 -18.85
CA ARG A 594 -18.55 20.78 -19.73
C ARG A 594 -18.76 21.48 -21.06
N LEU A 595 -18.21 20.86 -22.12
CA LEU A 595 -18.22 21.41 -23.48
C LEU A 595 -19.13 20.55 -24.34
N TRP A 596 -19.97 21.21 -25.18
CA TRP A 596 -20.93 20.57 -26.08
C TRP A 596 -21.81 19.48 -25.42
N GLN A 597 -21.99 19.56 -24.08
CA GLN A 597 -22.72 18.60 -23.25
C GLN A 597 -22.06 17.21 -23.15
N HIS A 598 -21.03 16.92 -23.91
CA HIS A 598 -20.40 15.61 -24.01
C HIS A 598 -18.98 15.55 -23.47
N ILE A 599 -18.23 16.64 -23.46
CA ILE A 599 -16.85 16.69 -23.00
C ILE A 599 -16.79 17.28 -21.60
N ASN A 600 -16.26 16.53 -20.66
CA ASN A 600 -16.01 16.97 -19.29
C ASN A 600 -14.50 17.18 -19.10
N LEU A 601 -14.13 18.37 -18.67
CA LEU A 601 -12.74 18.73 -18.36
C LEU A 601 -12.67 19.16 -16.90
N SER A 602 -11.77 18.57 -16.15
CA SER A 602 -11.37 19.02 -14.81
C SER A 602 -9.85 19.19 -14.77
N ALA A 603 -9.41 20.36 -14.38
CA ALA A 603 -7.99 20.68 -14.23
C ALA A 603 -7.75 21.34 -12.88
N SER A 604 -6.69 20.96 -12.20
CA SER A 604 -6.29 21.52 -10.91
C SER A 604 -4.78 21.71 -10.86
N TRP A 605 -4.38 22.85 -10.32
CA TRP A 605 -3.01 23.10 -9.88
C TRP A 605 -3.01 23.22 -8.37
N TYR A 606 -1.99 22.66 -7.73
CA TYR A 606 -1.83 22.74 -6.30
C TYR A 606 -0.36 22.93 -5.88
N ARG A 607 -0.20 23.52 -4.70
CA ARG A 607 1.06 23.55 -3.97
C ARG A 607 0.78 23.29 -2.49
N ALA A 608 1.49 22.34 -1.92
CA ALA A 608 1.42 21.97 -0.50
C ALA A 608 2.79 22.11 0.14
N ASP A 609 2.87 22.89 1.20
CA ASP A 609 4.08 23.10 2.02
C ASP A 609 3.85 22.47 3.39
N THR A 610 4.60 21.40 3.73
CA THR A 610 4.57 20.74 5.05
C THR A 610 5.79 21.17 5.85
N LYS A 611 5.56 21.81 6.99
CA LYS A 611 6.58 22.38 7.88
C LYS A 611 6.54 21.74 9.25
N ASN A 612 7.56 22.02 10.08
CA ASN A 612 7.73 21.47 11.43
C ASN A 612 7.77 19.94 11.41
N GLN A 613 8.39 19.35 10.41
CA GLN A 613 8.50 17.90 10.32
C GLN A 613 9.46 17.38 11.38
N THR A 614 9.05 16.30 12.04
CA THR A 614 9.84 15.64 13.09
C THR A 614 10.72 14.56 12.49
N PHE A 615 12.00 14.56 12.83
CA PHE A 615 12.95 13.52 12.50
C PHE A 615 14.02 13.40 13.60
N ASP A 616 14.74 12.29 13.64
CA ASP A 616 15.63 11.89 14.72
C ASP A 616 17.08 11.66 14.23
N PRO A 617 17.83 12.72 13.89
CA PRO A 617 19.21 12.58 13.50
C PRO A 617 20.06 12.01 14.63
N SER A 618 21.11 11.26 14.24
CA SER A 618 22.09 10.70 15.17
C SER A 618 22.90 11.81 15.84
N LEU A 619 23.16 11.63 17.12
CA LEU A 619 24.07 12.49 17.90
C LEU A 619 25.48 11.88 17.94
N PRO A 620 26.51 12.73 18.15
CA PRO A 620 27.88 12.22 18.35
C PRO A 620 27.98 11.26 19.54
N PRO A 621 28.87 10.25 19.48
CA PRO A 621 29.06 9.27 20.57
C PRO A 621 29.43 9.88 21.93
N SER A 622 29.91 11.11 21.94
CA SER A 622 30.22 11.86 23.16
C SER A 622 29.00 12.31 23.95
N SER A 623 27.80 12.23 23.35
CA SER A 623 26.56 12.49 24.04
C SER A 623 26.07 11.23 24.74
N SER A 624 25.40 11.35 25.88
CA SER A 624 24.74 10.22 26.54
C SER A 624 23.52 9.71 25.77
N TYR A 625 23.15 10.37 24.68
CA TYR A 625 22.03 10.05 23.82
C TYR A 625 22.52 9.75 22.41
N THR A 626 21.84 8.81 21.73
CA THR A 626 22.19 8.42 20.36
C THR A 626 21.49 9.27 19.30
N THR A 627 20.31 9.81 19.62
CA THR A 627 19.48 10.59 18.69
C THR A 627 18.79 11.75 19.42
N ILE A 628 18.30 12.71 18.64
CA ILE A 628 17.52 13.84 19.12
C ILE A 628 16.36 14.09 18.13
N TYR A 629 15.17 14.45 18.62
CA TYR A 629 14.09 14.87 17.76
C TYR A 629 14.23 16.34 17.36
N LEU A 630 14.27 16.60 16.06
CA LEU A 630 14.26 17.94 15.49
C LEU A 630 12.94 18.19 14.75
N GLN A 631 12.45 19.41 14.77
CA GLN A 631 11.22 19.85 14.11
C GLN A 631 11.45 21.06 13.20
N THR A 632 12.29 20.91 12.21
CA THR A 632 12.64 22.00 11.29
C THR A 632 12.35 21.67 9.84
N GLY A 633 12.10 20.41 9.50
CA GLY A 633 11.95 19.97 8.11
C GLY A 633 10.82 20.68 7.37
N HIS A 634 11.08 21.03 6.11
CA HIS A 634 10.13 21.63 5.19
C HIS A 634 10.14 20.89 3.86
N VAL A 635 9.03 20.24 3.52
CA VAL A 635 8.83 19.55 2.25
C VAL A 635 7.72 20.22 1.45
N ARG A 636 7.95 20.40 0.15
CA ARG A 636 7.00 20.98 -0.80
C ARG A 636 6.58 19.96 -1.84
N ASN A 637 5.29 19.88 -2.10
CA ASN A 637 4.72 19.21 -3.26
C ASN A 637 4.02 20.24 -4.15
N THR A 638 4.33 20.25 -5.44
CA THR A 638 3.67 21.08 -6.45
C THR A 638 3.22 20.19 -7.60
N GLY A 639 1.99 20.32 -8.05
CA GLY A 639 1.51 19.44 -9.09
C GLY A 639 0.32 19.95 -9.87
N VAL A 640 0.00 19.19 -10.92
CA VAL A 640 -1.13 19.40 -11.82
C VAL A 640 -1.90 18.09 -11.96
N GLU A 641 -3.20 18.16 -11.88
CA GLU A 641 -4.14 17.07 -12.12
C GLU A 641 -5.08 17.47 -13.28
N LEU A 642 -5.25 16.56 -14.24
CA LEU A 642 -6.13 16.75 -15.39
C LEU A 642 -7.00 15.50 -15.55
N SER A 643 -8.30 15.70 -15.78
CA SER A 643 -9.23 14.66 -16.21
C SER A 643 -10.02 15.18 -17.41
N LEU A 644 -9.99 14.42 -18.50
CA LEU A 644 -10.71 14.70 -19.75
C LEU A 644 -11.61 13.54 -20.09
N GLY A 645 -12.91 13.74 -19.97
CA GLY A 645 -13.94 12.74 -20.26
C GLY A 645 -14.75 13.10 -21.50
N TYR A 646 -15.18 12.09 -22.23
CA TYR A 646 -16.18 12.20 -23.29
C TYR A 646 -17.23 11.12 -23.11
N ASP A 647 -18.52 11.48 -23.20
CA ASP A 647 -19.65 10.54 -23.09
C ASP A 647 -20.68 10.89 -24.14
N ASN A 648 -21.00 9.93 -25.00
CA ASN A 648 -22.05 10.09 -25.99
C ASN A 648 -22.74 8.76 -26.32
N GLN A 649 -23.97 8.86 -26.72
CA GLN A 649 -24.80 7.72 -27.12
C GLN A 649 -25.40 7.97 -28.49
N TRP A 650 -25.17 7.04 -29.43
CA TRP A 650 -25.74 7.00 -30.77
C TRP A 650 -26.68 5.79 -30.90
N ARG A 651 -27.96 5.96 -30.76
CA ARG A 651 -28.96 4.87 -30.72
C ARG A 651 -28.62 3.85 -29.63
N ASP A 652 -28.28 2.63 -30.06
CA ASP A 652 -27.94 1.51 -29.15
C ASP A 652 -26.46 1.46 -28.74
N PHE A 653 -25.63 2.30 -29.35
CA PHE A 653 -24.17 2.35 -29.07
C PHE A 653 -23.85 3.53 -28.16
N ARG A 654 -23.20 3.25 -27.03
CA ARG A 654 -22.66 4.27 -26.15
C ARG A 654 -21.15 4.10 -26.03
N TRP A 655 -20.45 5.20 -26.08
CA TRP A 655 -19.02 5.30 -25.84
C TRP A 655 -18.76 6.33 -24.75
N THR A 656 -18.07 5.87 -23.69
CA THR A 656 -17.54 6.74 -22.64
C THR A 656 -16.04 6.56 -22.60
N THR A 657 -15.31 7.63 -22.65
CA THR A 657 -13.84 7.59 -22.48
C THR A 657 -13.41 8.61 -21.45
N ASN A 658 -12.40 8.29 -20.67
CA ASN A 658 -11.81 9.18 -19.68
C ASN A 658 -10.28 9.03 -19.71
N PHE A 659 -9.61 10.17 -19.88
CA PHE A 659 -8.16 10.29 -19.79
C PHE A 659 -7.80 11.06 -18.53
N THR A 660 -6.89 10.54 -17.72
CA THR A 660 -6.37 11.20 -16.54
C THR A 660 -4.87 11.39 -16.68
N TYR A 661 -4.40 12.54 -16.20
CA TYR A 661 -2.99 12.89 -16.11
C TYR A 661 -2.73 13.52 -14.76
N SER A 662 -1.67 13.12 -14.09
CA SER A 662 -1.19 13.78 -12.88
C SER A 662 0.33 13.88 -12.89
N TRP A 663 0.82 15.06 -12.54
CA TRP A 663 2.23 15.36 -12.37
C TRP A 663 2.44 15.94 -10.96
N ASN A 664 3.48 15.47 -10.27
CA ASN A 664 3.83 15.97 -8.95
C ASN A 664 5.35 16.11 -8.81
N LYS A 665 5.82 17.26 -8.35
CA LYS A 665 7.20 17.50 -7.94
C LYS A 665 7.27 17.57 -6.42
N ASN A 666 7.97 16.60 -5.81
CA ASN A 666 8.35 16.61 -4.41
C ASN A 666 9.70 17.31 -4.24
N GLU A 667 9.87 18.15 -3.23
CA GLU A 667 11.11 18.90 -3.00
C GLU A 667 11.33 19.14 -1.50
N ILE A 668 12.48 18.75 -0.99
CA ILE A 668 12.94 19.08 0.36
C ILE A 668 13.50 20.51 0.30
N ARG A 669 12.83 21.45 0.99
CA ARG A 669 13.23 22.87 1.01
C ARG A 669 14.22 23.15 2.12
N GLU A 670 14.12 22.41 3.22
CA GLU A 670 14.92 22.58 4.42
C GLU A 670 14.89 21.28 5.24
N LEU A 671 16.00 20.87 5.80
CA LEU A 671 16.11 19.79 6.77
C LEU A 671 16.23 20.35 8.19
N ALA A 672 17.35 20.96 8.52
CA ALA A 672 17.53 21.59 9.81
C ALA A 672 18.36 22.89 9.67
N ALA A 673 17.70 24.02 9.87
CA ALA A 673 18.38 25.30 10.02
C ALA A 673 18.23 25.80 11.46
N ASN A 674 19.32 26.34 12.02
CA ASN A 674 19.34 26.91 13.37
C ASN A 674 18.95 25.98 14.53
N ALA A 675 19.01 24.64 14.30
CA ALA A 675 18.86 23.69 15.40
C ALA A 675 20.11 23.68 16.26
N VAL A 676 19.96 23.58 17.57
CA VAL A 676 21.08 23.55 18.54
C VAL A 676 21.05 22.17 19.23
N ASN A 677 22.21 21.54 19.31
CA ASN A 677 22.35 20.34 20.14
C ASN A 677 22.20 20.75 21.61
N PRO A 678 21.15 20.32 22.31
CA PRO A 678 20.89 20.76 23.68
C PRO A 678 21.90 20.22 24.69
N VAL A 679 22.71 19.20 24.31
CA VAL A 679 23.73 18.64 25.20
C VAL A 679 25.05 19.38 25.03
N THR A 680 25.47 19.70 23.79
CA THR A 680 26.77 20.33 23.52
C THR A 680 26.67 21.84 23.27
N GLY A 681 25.49 22.41 23.02
CA GLY A 681 25.27 23.78 22.61
C GLY A 681 25.71 24.14 21.19
N GLU A 682 26.16 23.13 20.41
CA GLU A 682 26.63 23.34 19.05
C GLU A 682 25.47 23.45 18.08
N SER A 683 25.64 24.23 17.01
CA SER A 683 24.64 24.32 15.93
C SER A 683 24.55 23.02 15.14
N LEU A 684 23.36 22.44 15.03
CA LEU A 684 23.04 21.29 14.21
C LEU A 684 22.46 21.77 12.87
N ASN A 685 23.34 22.18 11.95
CA ASN A 685 22.93 22.47 10.58
C ASN A 685 23.03 21.20 9.76
N LEU A 686 21.88 20.52 9.55
CA LEU A 686 21.82 19.31 8.74
C LEU A 686 21.40 19.67 7.32
N THR A 687 22.31 19.51 6.37
CA THR A 687 22.03 19.61 4.93
C THR A 687 21.74 18.25 4.32
N LYS A 688 21.98 17.17 5.09
CA LYS A 688 21.89 15.79 4.67
C LYS A 688 21.40 14.92 5.85
N LEU A 689 20.49 13.98 5.57
CA LEU A 689 19.99 12.98 6.53
C LEU A 689 19.98 11.61 5.87
N ASP A 690 20.74 10.66 6.44
CA ASP A 690 20.76 9.27 5.97
C ASP A 690 19.58 8.51 6.57
N ILE A 691 18.77 7.91 5.70
CA ILE A 691 17.67 7.02 6.07
C ILE A 691 18.02 5.60 5.65
N LYS A 692 17.50 4.63 6.38
CA LYS A 692 17.72 3.22 6.13
C LYS A 692 17.29 2.83 4.69
N GLY A 693 18.18 2.13 3.98
CA GLY A 693 17.95 1.53 2.68
C GLY A 693 18.18 0.02 2.71
N LEU A 694 18.61 -0.55 1.60
CA LEU A 694 19.02 -1.95 1.48
C LEU A 694 20.48 -2.03 1.03
N GLY A 695 21.31 -2.72 1.83
CA GLY A 695 22.74 -2.86 1.54
C GLY A 695 23.43 -1.51 1.36
N LYS A 696 24.01 -1.28 0.19
CA LYS A 696 24.69 -0.03 -0.17
C LYS A 696 23.79 1.00 -0.87
N ALA A 697 22.55 0.67 -1.21
CA ALA A 697 21.56 1.62 -1.68
C ALA A 697 20.83 2.24 -0.50
N LYS A 698 20.99 3.54 -0.28
CA LYS A 698 20.45 4.27 0.86
C LYS A 698 19.56 5.42 0.42
N TYR A 699 18.50 5.68 1.16
CA TYR A 699 17.79 6.94 1.03
C TYR A 699 18.60 8.02 1.75
N ILE A 700 18.99 9.05 1.02
CA ILE A 700 19.66 10.20 1.60
C ILE A 700 18.85 11.44 1.27
N LEU A 701 18.29 12.05 2.29
CA LEU A 701 17.54 13.28 2.15
C LEU A 701 18.53 14.45 2.11
N LYS A 702 18.43 15.28 1.07
CA LYS A 702 19.22 16.49 0.89
C LYS A 702 18.32 17.65 0.53
N GLU A 703 18.70 18.86 0.91
CA GLU A 703 18.02 20.08 0.49
C GLU A 703 18.05 20.20 -1.03
N GLY A 704 16.92 20.51 -1.63
CA GLY A 704 16.73 20.53 -3.09
C GLY A 704 16.42 19.17 -3.73
N GLY A 705 16.62 18.05 -3.01
CA GLY A 705 16.26 16.71 -3.42
C GLY A 705 14.82 16.34 -3.09
N THR A 706 14.49 15.05 -3.23
CA THR A 706 13.16 14.49 -2.93
C THR A 706 13.20 13.52 -1.74
N LEU A 707 12.05 13.20 -1.17
CA LEU A 707 11.93 12.17 -0.11
C LEU A 707 12.22 10.75 -0.61
N GLY A 708 12.36 10.55 -1.91
CA GLY A 708 12.58 9.25 -2.55
C GLY A 708 13.97 9.11 -3.18
N ASP A 709 14.91 9.98 -2.90
CA ASP A 709 16.23 9.99 -3.52
C ASP A 709 17.12 8.87 -2.96
N LEU A 710 17.60 8.02 -3.86
CA LEU A 710 18.56 6.97 -3.56
C LEU A 710 19.98 7.41 -3.86
N TYR A 711 20.92 7.00 -3.01
CA TYR A 711 22.34 7.26 -3.13
C TYR A 711 23.17 6.02 -2.74
N THR A 712 24.44 6.02 -3.17
CA THR A 712 25.48 5.11 -2.68
C THR A 712 26.79 5.85 -2.52
N THR A 713 27.67 5.39 -1.62
CA THR A 713 29.05 5.86 -1.51
C THR A 713 30.03 4.88 -2.15
N SER A 714 29.54 3.71 -2.58
CA SER A 714 30.35 2.61 -3.09
C SER A 714 30.47 2.70 -4.61
N ASN A 715 31.70 2.45 -5.13
CA ASN A 715 31.96 2.45 -6.55
C ASN A 715 33.12 1.49 -6.90
N LEU A 716 33.27 1.20 -8.19
CA LEU A 716 34.52 0.64 -8.68
C LEU A 716 35.65 1.64 -8.39
N ARG A 717 36.82 1.12 -8.04
CA ARG A 717 38.00 1.94 -7.82
C ARG A 717 38.63 2.28 -9.16
N TYR A 718 38.93 3.57 -9.35
CA TYR A 718 39.58 4.09 -10.58
C TYR A 718 40.96 4.59 -10.24
N ASN A 719 41.93 4.35 -11.13
CA ASN A 719 43.23 4.90 -11.04
C ASN A 719 43.27 6.38 -11.51
N GLU A 720 44.43 7.02 -11.40
CA GLU A 720 44.62 8.44 -11.77
C GLU A 720 44.25 8.77 -13.22
N ASN A 721 44.22 7.75 -14.11
CA ASN A 721 43.86 7.89 -15.54
C ASN A 721 42.36 7.62 -15.78
N GLY A 722 41.58 7.39 -14.76
CA GLY A 722 40.15 7.08 -14.85
C GLY A 722 39.84 5.65 -15.31
N TYR A 723 40.79 4.72 -15.26
CA TYR A 723 40.56 3.30 -15.56
C TYR A 723 40.21 2.53 -14.29
N VAL A 724 39.28 1.56 -14.41
CA VAL A 724 38.94 0.62 -13.36
C VAL A 724 40.16 -0.16 -12.94
N GLU A 725 40.45 -0.21 -11.64
CA GLU A 725 41.58 -0.96 -11.09
C GLU A 725 41.23 -2.46 -10.96
N VAL A 726 42.16 -3.30 -11.42
CA VAL A 726 42.09 -4.75 -11.31
C VAL A 726 43.36 -5.24 -10.62
N ASP A 727 43.25 -6.14 -9.66
CA ASP A 727 44.41 -6.73 -9.00
C ASP A 727 45.14 -7.75 -9.90
N ASN A 728 46.28 -8.26 -9.42
CA ASN A 728 47.09 -9.24 -10.17
C ASN A 728 46.37 -10.58 -10.41
N ALA A 729 45.30 -10.88 -9.67
CA ALA A 729 44.45 -12.05 -9.84
C ALA A 729 43.29 -11.80 -10.80
N GLY A 730 43.14 -10.58 -11.30
CA GLY A 730 42.06 -10.16 -12.20
C GLY A 730 40.74 -9.82 -11.46
N ASN A 731 40.77 -9.55 -10.13
CA ASN A 731 39.60 -9.11 -9.40
C ASN A 731 39.48 -7.57 -9.43
N LEU A 732 38.26 -7.09 -9.68
CA LEU A 732 38.00 -5.65 -9.66
C LEU A 732 38.08 -5.12 -8.23
N GLN A 733 38.64 -3.92 -8.12
CA GLN A 733 38.73 -3.23 -6.83
C GLN A 733 37.53 -2.34 -6.63
N VAL A 734 36.96 -2.34 -5.42
CA VAL A 734 35.78 -1.57 -5.01
C VAL A 734 36.18 -0.65 -3.87
N THR A 735 35.57 0.52 -3.78
CA THR A 735 35.70 1.45 -2.66
C THR A 735 34.31 1.76 -2.08
N ASP A 736 34.24 1.89 -0.76
CA ASP A 736 33.04 2.28 -0.02
C ASP A 736 33.14 3.72 0.55
N GLU A 737 34.32 4.36 0.38
CA GLU A 737 34.66 5.68 0.93
C GLU A 737 34.51 6.80 -0.12
N GLY A 738 33.62 6.62 -1.09
CA GLY A 738 33.37 7.64 -2.12
C GLY A 738 32.45 8.78 -1.64
N GLU A 739 32.37 9.81 -2.49
CA GLU A 739 31.31 10.82 -2.37
C GLU A 739 29.93 10.19 -2.63
N ASP A 740 28.86 10.84 -2.14
CA ASP A 740 27.50 10.41 -2.39
C ASP A 740 27.16 10.44 -3.89
N ILE A 741 27.03 9.27 -4.49
CA ILE A 741 26.61 9.09 -5.89
C ILE A 741 25.08 9.06 -5.91
N TYR A 742 24.48 10.02 -6.62
CA TYR A 742 23.03 10.06 -6.82
C TYR A 742 22.58 8.97 -7.77
N LEU A 743 21.67 8.12 -7.32
CA LEU A 743 21.13 7.00 -8.09
C LEU A 743 19.80 7.33 -8.78
N GLY A 744 19.06 8.31 -8.28
CA GLY A 744 17.77 8.73 -8.79
C GLY A 744 16.69 8.75 -7.71
N SER A 745 15.51 9.28 -8.05
CA SER A 745 14.34 9.27 -7.19
C SER A 745 13.43 8.10 -7.52
N VAL A 746 12.88 7.43 -6.49
CA VAL A 746 11.91 6.34 -6.70
C VAL A 746 10.50 6.87 -7.05
N PHE A 747 10.28 8.17 -6.97
CA PHE A 747 8.98 8.75 -7.29
C PHE A 747 8.79 8.92 -8.79
N PRO A 748 7.63 8.57 -9.34
CA PRO A 748 7.30 8.86 -10.72
C PRO A 748 7.13 10.37 -10.94
N ASP A 749 7.47 10.84 -12.12
CA ASP A 749 7.22 12.22 -12.56
C ASP A 749 5.75 12.43 -12.88
N ALA A 750 5.13 11.47 -13.56
CA ALA A 750 3.72 11.54 -13.96
C ALA A 750 3.05 10.18 -13.99
N ASN A 751 1.74 10.18 -13.71
CA ASN A 751 0.85 9.04 -13.90
C ASN A 751 -0.21 9.41 -14.94
N LEU A 752 -0.48 8.48 -15.87
CA LEU A 752 -1.50 8.61 -16.90
C LEU A 752 -2.41 7.38 -16.86
N ALA A 753 -3.68 7.60 -17.16
CA ALA A 753 -4.58 6.49 -17.42
C ALA A 753 -5.57 6.87 -18.54
N TRP A 754 -5.94 5.87 -19.31
CA TRP A 754 -6.91 6.02 -20.39
C TRP A 754 -7.90 4.87 -20.37
N ARG A 755 -9.12 5.18 -19.96
CA ARG A 755 -10.23 4.24 -19.87
C ARG A 755 -11.20 4.46 -21.03
N ASN A 756 -11.65 3.36 -21.61
CA ASN A 756 -12.72 3.34 -22.62
C ASN A 756 -13.76 2.29 -22.24
N ASP A 757 -15.02 2.70 -22.25
CA ASP A 757 -16.17 1.84 -22.03
C ASP A 757 -17.11 1.95 -23.23
N PHE A 758 -17.41 0.82 -23.86
CA PHE A 758 -18.30 0.69 -24.98
C PHE A 758 -19.49 -0.18 -24.61
N SER A 759 -20.69 0.24 -24.96
CA SER A 759 -21.90 -0.53 -24.76
C SER A 759 -22.73 -0.58 -26.06
N TRP A 760 -23.11 -1.79 -26.48
CA TRP A 760 -23.90 -2.00 -27.68
C TRP A 760 -24.79 -3.22 -27.55
N LYS A 761 -26.13 -3.03 -27.56
CA LYS A 761 -27.13 -4.13 -27.53
C LYS A 761 -26.88 -5.21 -26.47
N GLY A 762 -26.47 -4.81 -25.27
CA GLY A 762 -26.17 -5.72 -24.16
C GLY A 762 -24.72 -6.18 -24.07
N ILE A 763 -23.89 -5.95 -25.10
CA ILE A 763 -22.44 -6.16 -25.04
C ILE A 763 -21.81 -4.94 -24.37
N ASN A 764 -20.94 -5.16 -23.39
CA ASN A 764 -20.18 -4.14 -22.69
C ASN A 764 -18.71 -4.48 -22.77
N LEU A 765 -17.90 -3.56 -23.27
CA LEU A 765 -16.44 -3.68 -23.33
C LEU A 765 -15.82 -2.53 -22.56
N GLY A 766 -15.04 -2.85 -21.54
CA GLY A 766 -14.24 -1.90 -20.78
C GLY A 766 -12.75 -2.18 -20.96
N VAL A 767 -11.97 -1.14 -21.23
CA VAL A 767 -10.51 -1.24 -21.40
C VAL A 767 -9.85 -0.09 -20.66
N LEU A 768 -8.84 -0.40 -19.84
CA LEU A 768 -8.05 0.58 -19.09
C LEU A 768 -6.56 0.38 -19.37
N PHE A 769 -5.93 1.39 -19.93
CA PHE A 769 -4.48 1.50 -20.01
C PHE A 769 -3.97 2.43 -18.92
N THR A 770 -2.83 2.09 -18.32
CA THR A 770 -2.11 2.95 -17.38
C THR A 770 -0.66 3.09 -17.80
N ALA A 771 -0.10 4.25 -17.49
CA ALA A 771 1.31 4.53 -17.67
C ALA A 771 1.83 5.30 -16.47
N ARG A 772 2.98 4.89 -15.98
CA ARG A 772 3.74 5.59 -14.96
C ARG A 772 5.07 6.00 -15.58
N LEU A 773 5.37 7.30 -15.58
CA LEU A 773 6.54 7.86 -16.26
C LEU A 773 7.54 8.36 -15.22
N GLY A 774 8.83 8.13 -15.48
CA GLY A 774 9.91 8.57 -14.61
C GLY A 774 10.11 7.68 -13.38
N GLY A 775 11.03 8.09 -12.53
CA GLY A 775 11.47 7.35 -11.37
C GLY A 775 12.47 6.24 -11.68
N VAL A 776 13.15 5.77 -10.64
CA VAL A 776 14.05 4.63 -10.68
C VAL A 776 13.64 3.57 -9.68
N CYS A 777 14.04 2.33 -9.94
CA CYS A 777 13.92 1.24 -8.99
C CYS A 777 15.23 0.44 -8.95
N TYR A 778 15.55 -0.10 -7.78
CA TYR A 778 16.74 -0.90 -7.52
C TYR A 778 16.36 -2.36 -7.30
N SER A 779 17.02 -3.28 -8.03
CA SER A 779 16.81 -4.72 -7.86
C SER A 779 18.02 -5.41 -7.23
N ALA A 780 17.94 -5.65 -5.93
CA ALA A 780 18.88 -6.53 -5.24
C ALA A 780 18.64 -8.01 -5.60
N THR A 781 17.45 -8.36 -6.08
CA THR A 781 17.16 -9.68 -6.66
C THR A 781 18.04 -9.93 -7.86
N GLN A 782 18.03 -9.04 -8.87
CA GLN A 782 18.86 -9.18 -10.07
C GLN A 782 20.35 -9.22 -9.72
N ALA A 783 20.79 -8.41 -8.75
CA ALA A 783 22.17 -8.40 -8.28
C ALA A 783 22.58 -9.77 -7.70
N ASN A 784 21.72 -10.46 -6.98
CA ASN A 784 21.96 -11.81 -6.50
C ASN A 784 21.89 -12.86 -7.62
N LEU A 785 20.94 -12.74 -8.55
CA LEU A 785 20.86 -13.66 -9.71
C LEU A 785 22.16 -13.62 -10.54
N ASP A 786 22.70 -12.43 -10.73
CA ASP A 786 23.96 -12.23 -11.46
C ASP A 786 25.14 -12.82 -10.66
N LEU A 787 25.24 -12.54 -9.37
CA LEU A 787 26.26 -13.09 -8.48
C LEU A 787 26.26 -14.63 -8.51
N TYR A 788 25.08 -15.24 -8.47
CA TYR A 788 24.93 -16.70 -8.48
C TYR A 788 25.06 -17.32 -9.89
N GLY A 789 25.17 -16.51 -10.93
CA GLY A 789 25.33 -16.95 -12.32
C GLY A 789 24.09 -17.61 -12.92
N VAL A 790 22.90 -17.32 -12.37
CA VAL A 790 21.63 -17.90 -12.80
C VAL A 790 20.80 -17.00 -13.72
N SER A 791 21.23 -15.76 -13.93
CA SER A 791 20.58 -14.80 -14.81
C SER A 791 20.97 -14.95 -16.28
N GLU A 792 20.11 -14.51 -17.19
CA GLU A 792 20.41 -14.42 -18.62
C GLU A 792 21.60 -13.47 -18.87
N ALA A 793 21.71 -12.35 -18.14
CA ALA A 793 22.80 -11.40 -18.25
C ALA A 793 24.16 -12.04 -17.94
N SER A 794 24.24 -12.88 -16.89
CA SER A 794 25.47 -13.61 -16.54
C SER A 794 25.90 -14.60 -17.62
N ALA A 795 24.95 -15.28 -18.24
CA ALA A 795 25.24 -16.21 -19.33
C ALA A 795 25.65 -15.48 -20.62
N ALA A 796 25.00 -14.37 -20.95
CA ALA A 796 25.38 -13.54 -22.11
C ALA A 796 26.79 -12.97 -21.98
N ALA A 797 27.18 -12.50 -20.79
CA ALA A 797 28.53 -12.03 -20.52
C ALA A 797 29.57 -13.15 -20.71
N ARG A 798 29.25 -14.37 -20.30
CA ARG A 798 30.14 -15.55 -20.51
C ARG A 798 30.22 -15.94 -21.99
N ASP A 799 29.12 -15.93 -22.73
CA ASP A 799 29.12 -16.19 -24.17
C ASP A 799 29.94 -15.13 -24.94
N ALA A 800 30.00 -13.88 -24.45
CA ALA A 800 30.84 -12.81 -24.97
C ALA A 800 32.34 -12.94 -24.59
N GLY A 801 32.70 -13.91 -23.73
CA GLY A 801 34.05 -14.12 -23.25
C GLY A 801 34.44 -13.26 -22.06
N GLY A 802 33.50 -12.58 -21.42
CA GLY A 802 33.70 -11.70 -20.28
C GLY A 802 32.98 -10.36 -20.41
N VAL A 803 33.36 -9.41 -19.59
CA VAL A 803 32.85 -8.04 -19.61
C VAL A 803 33.97 -7.08 -20.01
N LEU A 804 33.72 -6.25 -21.02
CA LEU A 804 34.71 -5.26 -21.49
C LEU A 804 34.75 -4.07 -20.54
N ILE A 805 35.93 -3.84 -19.93
CA ILE A 805 36.21 -2.64 -19.12
C ILE A 805 37.28 -1.79 -19.77
N ASN A 806 37.40 -0.54 -19.36
CA ASN A 806 38.42 0.41 -19.85
C ASN A 806 38.49 0.53 -21.38
N GLY A 807 37.42 0.12 -22.10
CA GLY A 807 37.33 0.14 -23.56
C GLY A 807 38.21 -0.86 -24.32
N ARG A 808 39.00 -1.70 -23.61
CA ARG A 808 40.00 -2.59 -24.25
C ARG A 808 40.30 -3.88 -23.47
N GLU A 809 39.86 -4.02 -22.27
CA GLU A 809 40.23 -5.07 -21.33
C GLU A 809 39.06 -5.97 -21.01
N MET A 810 39.20 -7.27 -21.23
CA MET A 810 38.15 -8.26 -20.92
C MET A 810 38.40 -8.81 -19.52
N VAL A 811 37.43 -8.64 -18.64
CA VAL A 811 37.42 -9.24 -17.30
C VAL A 811 36.51 -10.44 -17.31
N ASP A 812 36.92 -11.48 -16.60
CA ASP A 812 36.08 -12.69 -16.42
C ASP A 812 34.70 -12.34 -15.88
N ALA A 813 33.64 -12.89 -16.47
CA ALA A 813 32.26 -12.56 -16.11
C ALA A 813 31.94 -12.85 -14.62
N GLN A 814 32.45 -13.97 -14.07
CA GLN A 814 32.23 -14.31 -12.67
C GLN A 814 32.86 -13.25 -11.75
N LYS A 815 34.08 -12.80 -12.07
CA LYS A 815 34.78 -11.77 -11.27
C LYS A 815 34.10 -10.42 -11.34
N TRP A 816 33.57 -10.06 -12.52
CA TRP A 816 32.77 -8.88 -12.68
C TRP A 816 31.53 -8.90 -11.75
N TYR A 817 30.73 -9.96 -11.84
CA TYR A 817 29.51 -10.06 -11.05
C TYR A 817 29.75 -10.32 -9.56
N GLN A 818 30.91 -10.87 -9.18
CA GLN A 818 31.33 -10.94 -7.78
C GLN A 818 31.64 -9.57 -7.18
N ALA A 819 32.16 -8.64 -7.99
CA ALA A 819 32.46 -7.28 -7.53
C ALA A 819 31.22 -6.40 -7.44
N ILE A 820 30.31 -6.48 -8.42
CA ILE A 820 29.15 -5.59 -8.51
C ILE A 820 27.86 -6.21 -7.94
N GLY A 821 27.75 -7.54 -7.91
CA GLY A 821 26.55 -8.28 -7.54
C GLY A 821 26.30 -8.34 -6.03
N SER A 822 25.19 -8.93 -5.64
CA SER A 822 24.63 -9.02 -4.29
C SER A 822 24.06 -7.71 -3.75
N GLN A 823 23.33 -7.80 -2.64
CA GLN A 823 22.87 -6.64 -1.90
C GLN A 823 24.00 -5.75 -1.34
N SER A 824 25.19 -6.34 -1.17
CA SER A 824 26.40 -5.65 -0.72
C SER A 824 27.27 -5.17 -1.87
N GLY A 825 26.86 -5.39 -3.10
CA GLY A 825 27.52 -4.96 -4.33
C GLY A 825 27.32 -3.49 -4.63
N LEU A 826 27.39 -3.15 -5.93
CA LEU A 826 27.32 -1.78 -6.43
C LEU A 826 25.93 -1.50 -7.01
N PRO A 827 25.03 -0.79 -6.28
CA PRO A 827 23.64 -0.64 -6.69
C PRO A 827 23.44 0.12 -7.99
N GLN A 828 24.38 0.99 -8.40
CA GLN A 828 24.29 1.72 -9.67
C GLN A 828 24.22 0.84 -10.92
N TYR A 829 24.67 -0.42 -10.84
CA TYR A 829 24.58 -1.40 -11.94
C TYR A 829 23.24 -2.14 -11.98
N TYR A 830 22.39 -1.97 -10.95
CA TYR A 830 21.12 -2.65 -10.80
C TYR A 830 19.95 -1.67 -10.66
N LEU A 831 20.16 -0.47 -11.18
CA LEU A 831 19.13 0.56 -11.31
C LEU A 831 18.41 0.42 -12.64
N TYR A 832 17.11 0.47 -12.58
CA TYR A 832 16.22 0.40 -13.74
C TYR A 832 15.28 1.60 -13.76
N SER A 833 14.86 2.00 -14.95
CA SER A 833 13.75 2.95 -15.06
C SER A 833 12.46 2.34 -14.52
N ALA A 834 11.77 3.06 -13.64
CA ALA A 834 10.46 2.66 -13.16
C ALA A 834 9.31 3.00 -14.14
N THR A 835 9.65 3.61 -15.29
CA THR A 835 8.66 3.86 -16.36
C THR A 835 8.05 2.55 -16.82
N ASN A 836 6.73 2.48 -16.82
CA ASN A 836 6.00 1.34 -17.34
C ASN A 836 4.68 1.78 -18.01
N VAL A 837 4.24 0.99 -18.98
CA VAL A 837 2.97 1.12 -19.69
C VAL A 837 2.30 -0.24 -19.74
N ARG A 838 1.05 -0.33 -19.32
CA ARG A 838 0.34 -1.62 -19.26
C ARG A 838 -1.13 -1.54 -19.65
N LEU A 839 -1.64 -2.65 -20.12
CA LEU A 839 -3.09 -2.93 -20.17
C LEU A 839 -3.51 -3.38 -18.76
N GLN A 840 -4.06 -2.42 -18.00
CA GLN A 840 -4.37 -2.58 -16.58
C GLN A 840 -5.62 -3.43 -16.36
N GLU A 841 -6.72 -3.13 -17.08
CA GLU A 841 -7.98 -3.86 -16.97
C GLU A 841 -8.61 -4.09 -18.34
N LEU A 842 -9.26 -5.23 -18.49
CA LEU A 842 -10.13 -5.57 -19.60
C LEU A 842 -11.39 -6.24 -19.05
N SER A 843 -12.55 -5.82 -19.52
CA SER A 843 -13.81 -6.49 -19.24
C SER A 843 -14.63 -6.59 -20.51
N LEU A 844 -15.11 -7.80 -20.86
CA LEU A 844 -16.02 -8.04 -21.95
C LEU A 844 -17.25 -8.75 -21.39
N GLY A 845 -18.37 -8.03 -21.31
CA GLY A 845 -19.61 -8.53 -20.73
C GLY A 845 -20.75 -8.61 -21.72
N TYR A 846 -21.65 -9.55 -21.48
CA TYR A 846 -22.92 -9.62 -22.18
C TYR A 846 -24.08 -9.70 -21.18
N THR A 847 -24.97 -8.74 -21.26
CA THR A 847 -26.23 -8.76 -20.51
C THR A 847 -27.31 -9.42 -21.34
N LEU A 848 -27.76 -10.60 -20.89
CA LEU A 848 -28.77 -11.37 -21.60
C LEU A 848 -30.11 -10.64 -21.59
N PRO A 849 -30.89 -10.76 -22.70
CA PRO A 849 -32.22 -10.15 -22.76
C PRO A 849 -33.14 -10.67 -21.65
N THR A 850 -33.73 -9.76 -20.88
CA THR A 850 -34.63 -10.13 -19.75
C THR A 850 -35.84 -10.95 -20.18
N LYS A 851 -36.29 -10.80 -21.43
CA LYS A 851 -37.35 -11.59 -22.05
C LYS A 851 -37.09 -13.10 -21.98
N TRP A 852 -35.82 -13.55 -22.04
CA TRP A 852 -35.48 -14.97 -21.91
C TRP A 852 -35.84 -15.52 -20.52
N PHE A 853 -35.91 -14.66 -19.55
CA PHE A 853 -36.25 -14.97 -18.15
C PHE A 853 -37.63 -14.46 -17.75
N ARG A 854 -38.52 -14.21 -18.72
CA ARG A 854 -39.86 -13.65 -18.51
C ARG A 854 -39.85 -12.33 -17.73
N ASP A 855 -38.83 -11.49 -17.98
CA ASP A 855 -38.58 -10.18 -17.34
C ASP A 855 -38.44 -10.23 -15.79
N LYS A 856 -38.21 -11.44 -15.22
CA LYS A 856 -38.04 -11.60 -13.77
C LYS A 856 -36.59 -11.56 -13.28
N MET A 857 -35.64 -11.73 -14.19
CA MET A 857 -34.22 -11.81 -13.87
C MET A 857 -33.37 -11.11 -14.93
N ARG A 858 -32.35 -10.38 -14.51
CA ARG A 858 -31.28 -9.86 -15.38
C ARG A 858 -30.01 -10.66 -15.11
N MET A 859 -29.43 -11.23 -16.13
CA MET A 859 -28.17 -11.98 -16.05
C MET A 859 -27.11 -11.28 -16.88
N THR A 860 -25.93 -11.06 -16.30
CA THR A 860 -24.75 -10.53 -16.98
C THR A 860 -23.61 -11.53 -16.80
N VAL A 861 -22.97 -11.92 -17.91
CA VAL A 861 -21.75 -12.74 -17.90
C VAL A 861 -20.63 -11.91 -18.47
N SER A 862 -19.50 -11.87 -17.80
CA SER A 862 -18.35 -11.07 -18.22
C SER A 862 -17.07 -11.89 -18.15
N PHE A 863 -16.22 -11.78 -19.16
CA PHE A 863 -14.80 -12.10 -19.07
C PHE A 863 -14.09 -10.88 -18.50
N VAL A 864 -13.21 -11.08 -17.52
CA VAL A 864 -12.48 -10.01 -16.83
C VAL A 864 -11.01 -10.35 -16.75
N GLY A 865 -10.18 -9.32 -16.75
CA GLY A 865 -8.75 -9.50 -16.56
C GLY A 865 -8.08 -8.25 -16.05
N ARG A 866 -6.97 -8.45 -15.33
CA ARG A 866 -6.18 -7.38 -14.75
C ARG A 866 -4.68 -7.65 -14.93
N ASN A 867 -3.89 -6.58 -15.11
CA ASN A 867 -2.45 -6.67 -15.43
C ASN A 867 -2.18 -7.58 -16.63
N LEU A 868 -2.95 -7.43 -17.72
CA LEU A 868 -2.95 -8.41 -18.81
C LEU A 868 -1.69 -8.37 -19.67
N TRP A 869 -1.15 -7.19 -19.87
CA TRP A 869 -0.01 -7.00 -20.75
C TRP A 869 0.85 -5.82 -20.27
N MET A 870 2.13 -6.09 -20.03
CA MET A 870 3.16 -5.09 -19.83
C MET A 870 3.71 -4.66 -21.20
N ILE A 871 3.24 -3.52 -21.70
CA ILE A 871 3.59 -3.00 -23.03
C ILE A 871 5.03 -2.48 -23.02
N TYR A 872 5.42 -1.83 -21.91
CA TYR A 872 6.77 -1.32 -21.71
C TYR A 872 7.16 -1.39 -20.24
N CYS A 873 8.31 -2.01 -19.97
CA CYS A 873 8.98 -2.03 -18.67
C CYS A 873 10.44 -2.43 -18.89
N LYS A 874 11.38 -1.76 -18.24
CA LYS A 874 12.80 -2.13 -18.27
C LYS A 874 13.26 -2.84 -16.99
N ALA A 875 12.47 -2.77 -15.93
CA ALA A 875 12.79 -3.42 -14.68
C ALA A 875 12.52 -4.94 -14.76
N PRO A 876 13.32 -5.78 -14.06
CA PRO A 876 13.11 -7.23 -14.02
C PRO A 876 11.98 -7.64 -13.07
N PHE A 877 11.25 -6.68 -12.51
CA PHE A 877 10.09 -6.87 -11.65
C PHE A 877 9.06 -5.76 -11.93
N ASP A 878 7.86 -5.86 -11.35
CA ASP A 878 6.83 -4.81 -11.50
C ASP A 878 7.20 -3.57 -10.67
N PRO A 879 7.56 -2.44 -11.28
CA PRO A 879 7.99 -1.24 -10.54
C PRO A 879 6.84 -0.55 -9.78
N GLU A 880 5.59 -0.97 -9.95
CA GLU A 880 4.44 -0.49 -9.18
C GLU A 880 4.18 -1.31 -7.91
N ALA A 881 4.75 -2.51 -7.80
CA ALA A 881 4.67 -3.31 -6.60
C ALA A 881 5.57 -2.73 -5.50
N VAL A 882 5.15 -2.88 -4.25
CA VAL A 882 5.92 -2.47 -3.08
C VAL A 882 5.96 -3.59 -2.06
N ALA A 883 7.07 -3.68 -1.35
CA ALA A 883 7.21 -4.64 -0.26
C ALA A 883 6.51 -4.18 1.03
N SER A 884 6.41 -2.86 1.22
CA SER A 884 5.84 -2.25 2.42
C SER A 884 4.96 -1.06 2.05
N THR A 885 3.88 -0.86 2.81
CA THR A 885 3.06 0.35 2.73
C THR A 885 3.63 1.51 3.54
N GLY A 886 4.70 1.28 4.30
CA GLY A 886 5.44 2.28 5.06
C GLY A 886 6.34 3.17 4.20
N LEU A 887 7.28 3.85 4.85
CA LEU A 887 8.22 4.78 4.19
C LEU A 887 9.41 4.05 3.55
N ASN A 888 9.88 2.98 4.17
CA ASN A 888 11.08 2.24 3.78
C ASN A 888 10.82 1.26 2.63
N TYR A 889 11.88 0.90 1.90
CA TYR A 889 11.88 -0.09 0.82
C TYR A 889 10.99 0.25 -0.40
N GLN A 890 10.67 1.53 -0.60
CA GLN A 890 9.96 1.96 -1.80
C GLN A 890 10.90 1.89 -3.01
N GLY A 891 10.43 1.33 -4.14
CA GLY A 891 11.25 1.17 -5.34
C GLY A 891 12.46 0.24 -5.17
N ILE A 892 12.47 -0.62 -4.15
CA ILE A 892 13.52 -1.62 -3.89
C ILE A 892 12.90 -3.01 -3.96
N ASP A 893 13.50 -3.87 -4.77
CA ASP A 893 13.17 -5.28 -4.90
C ASP A 893 14.27 -6.16 -4.28
N TYR A 894 13.89 -7.00 -3.31
CA TYR A 894 14.77 -7.99 -2.70
C TYR A 894 14.05 -9.32 -2.52
N PHE A 895 14.02 -10.11 -3.59
CA PHE A 895 13.21 -11.32 -3.72
C PHE A 895 11.73 -11.04 -3.40
N MET A 896 11.26 -9.92 -3.91
CA MET A 896 9.87 -9.52 -3.79
C MET A 896 8.98 -10.49 -4.57
N MET A 897 7.84 -10.89 -3.98
CA MET A 897 6.86 -11.70 -4.70
C MET A 897 6.40 -10.97 -5.96
N PRO A 898 6.33 -11.64 -7.10
CA PRO A 898 5.88 -11.01 -8.33
C PRO A 898 4.43 -10.54 -8.21
N SER A 899 4.11 -9.39 -8.82
CA SER A 899 2.73 -8.99 -9.03
C SER A 899 1.99 -10.02 -9.88
N MET A 900 0.67 -10.04 -9.78
CA MET A 900 -0.15 -11.08 -10.41
C MET A 900 -0.91 -10.53 -11.61
N ARG A 901 -0.92 -11.30 -12.69
CA ARG A 901 -1.87 -11.16 -13.78
C ARG A 901 -3.09 -12.01 -13.47
N SER A 902 -4.29 -11.47 -13.62
CA SER A 902 -5.52 -12.24 -13.44
C SER A 902 -6.35 -12.30 -14.72
N LEU A 903 -6.95 -13.49 -14.96
CA LEU A 903 -7.93 -13.75 -15.99
C LEU A 903 -9.11 -14.48 -15.36
N GLY A 904 -10.33 -14.08 -15.67
CA GLY A 904 -11.48 -14.72 -15.04
C GLY A 904 -12.83 -14.43 -15.65
N PHE A 905 -13.84 -14.92 -14.97
CA PHE A 905 -15.23 -14.80 -15.36
C PHE A 905 -16.07 -14.28 -14.19
N ASN A 906 -16.95 -13.35 -14.49
CA ASN A 906 -17.92 -12.81 -13.53
C ASN A 906 -19.33 -13.11 -14.04
N VAL A 907 -20.17 -13.66 -13.18
CA VAL A 907 -21.59 -13.87 -13.46
C VAL A 907 -22.42 -13.16 -12.40
N LYS A 908 -23.35 -12.34 -12.84
CA LYS A 908 -24.21 -11.54 -11.96
C LYS A 908 -25.69 -11.76 -12.31
N PHE A 909 -26.48 -12.14 -11.30
CA PHE A 909 -27.93 -12.29 -11.38
C PHE A 909 -28.59 -11.22 -10.55
N GLN A 910 -29.63 -10.62 -11.09
CA GLN A 910 -30.46 -9.62 -10.40
C GLN A 910 -31.94 -9.98 -10.57
N PHE A 911 -32.62 -10.15 -9.42
CA PHE A 911 -34.05 -10.50 -9.34
C PHE A 911 -34.87 -9.33 -8.85
#